data_afc5a8e2481071ff52aa3b9523e8e247
#
_entry.id   afc5a8e2481071ff52aa3b9523e8e247
#
_cell.length_a   1.000
_cell.length_b   1.000
_cell.length_c   1.000
_cell.angle_alpha   90.00
_cell.angle_beta   90.00
_cell.angle_gamma   90.00
#
_symmetry.space_group_name_H-M   'P 1'
#
loop_
_entity.id
_entity.type
_entity.pdbx_description
1 polymer ?
#
loop_
_entity_poly.entity_id
_entity_poly.type
_entity_poly.pdbx_seq_one_letter_code
_entity_poly.pdbx_strand_id
1 'polypeptide(L)'
;MTEQFTNVVVTDIEDEMKRSYLDFAMSVIIGRALPDVRDGLKPVHRRVLYAMLDLGNVHDKAYKKSARVVGDVIGKYHPHGDVAVYDTIVRMAQDFTMRYQLVDGQGNFGSIDGDPPAAMRYTEVRMKRLAEEMLADIEKQTVDFVPNYDNTLQEPSILPSRFPNLLVNGSSGIAVGMATNIPPHNLIEVINAIKALIENPGIDVDGLMRHIPGPDFPSGAFITGADQIRDAYTTGRGVIRMRARIIVEKAKGERQNIVITELPYLVNKAKLVERIAQLVNDKEIEGISDIRDESDREGLRIVVELKKDEYPDIIMNKLYKHTQLEESFGIILLAIDHGRPVIMSLKDILSRFVEFRKEVVTRRTVFDLKKAEEHLHILEGLRKAIENIDEVIAIIKGSKSTADAEARLTARFGFTAIQTKAILDMRLQRLTSMEIEKLVAECRETEKSIKRFRRILADEKELTGLIVAELDEIRGRYGDERRTEIVGQSRDISIEDLIANEDMIVTVSSKGYIKRNPANLYRAQKRGGKGKTASGIKEEDFIENLFVASAHSFILFFTDKGRVYWLKVYEIPQAGRASNGKPVVGLLNLSEGERITAYVPVKDLSEPLFLLMSTSKGYLKKTALSMYANPRAGGIIAINLEADDRLVDVRITDGKQEIILSTKHGMAIRFPELQVRTVGRAAYGVNGMTLGEDDQIIAMDTLEQDATVLTVTQNGYGKRTRLGAYRLQRRAGKGIINVKVTAKTGPAVSVIKVNDDDGIFIITDTGRMIRLHVKDISVIGRNTQGIRLIQLEQGESVTKAVRIAESDDNGGTENNEDGQA
;
A
#
# COMPACT_ATOMS: atom_id res chain seq x y z
N MET A 1 -24.66 -46.66 60.77
CA MET A 1 -25.57 -46.10 59.76
C MET A 1 -24.70 -45.41 58.73
N THR A 2 -24.35 -46.12 57.66
CA THR A 2 -23.63 -45.58 56.50
C THR A 2 -24.68 -45.25 55.48
N GLU A 3 -25.06 -43.96 55.37
CA GLU A 3 -25.80 -43.48 54.24
C GLU A 3 -25.01 -43.68 52.97
N GLN A 4 -25.39 -44.62 52.15
CA GLN A 4 -24.90 -44.79 50.80
C GLN A 4 -25.36 -43.56 49.97
N PHE A 5 -24.44 -42.70 49.61
CA PHE A 5 -24.63 -41.71 48.55
C PHE A 5 -24.74 -42.48 47.24
N THR A 6 -25.99 -42.82 46.85
CA THR A 6 -26.30 -43.65 45.66
C THR A 6 -26.33 -42.89 44.34
N ASN A 7 -25.78 -41.64 44.27
CA ASN A 7 -25.76 -40.80 43.07
C ASN A 7 -24.40 -40.09 42.83
N VAL A 8 -23.32 -40.76 43.14
CA VAL A 8 -21.98 -40.27 42.76
C VAL A 8 -21.62 -40.91 41.42
N VAL A 9 -21.64 -40.10 40.35
CA VAL A 9 -21.13 -40.50 39.01
C VAL A 9 -19.64 -40.15 39.03
N VAL A 10 -18.79 -41.21 38.93
CA VAL A 10 -17.35 -41.01 38.79
C VAL A 10 -17.07 -40.60 37.33
N THR A 11 -16.63 -39.39 37.13
CA THR A 11 -16.26 -38.85 35.82
C THR A 11 -14.75 -38.60 35.81
N ASP A 12 -14.07 -39.02 34.76
CA ASP A 12 -12.64 -38.67 34.54
C ASP A 12 -12.55 -37.15 34.31
N ILE A 13 -11.64 -36.51 35.01
CA ILE A 13 -11.42 -35.05 34.92
C ILE A 13 -11.02 -34.63 33.49
N GLU A 14 -10.26 -35.48 32.77
CA GLU A 14 -9.84 -35.25 31.41
C GLU A 14 -11.05 -35.24 30.44
N ASP A 15 -11.98 -36.18 30.59
CA ASP A 15 -13.18 -36.26 29.77
C ASP A 15 -14.15 -35.12 30.08
N GLU A 16 -14.31 -34.74 31.34
CA GLU A 16 -15.14 -33.59 31.73
C GLU A 16 -14.54 -32.27 31.21
N MET A 17 -13.21 -32.09 31.31
CA MET A 17 -12.55 -30.91 30.76
C MET A 17 -12.68 -30.83 29.25
N LYS A 18 -12.50 -31.94 28.51
CA LYS A 18 -12.70 -32.00 27.07
C LYS A 18 -14.12 -31.62 26.67
N ARG A 19 -15.11 -32.16 27.35
CA ARG A 19 -16.53 -31.89 27.09
C ARG A 19 -16.86 -30.43 27.39
N SER A 20 -16.52 -29.94 28.56
CA SER A 20 -16.76 -28.54 28.96
C SER A 20 -16.08 -27.54 28.05
N TYR A 21 -14.83 -27.84 27.60
CA TYR A 21 -14.12 -27.01 26.66
C TYR A 21 -14.76 -27.00 25.28
N LEU A 22 -15.22 -28.15 24.79
CA LEU A 22 -15.96 -28.22 23.51
C LEU A 22 -17.28 -27.44 23.59
N ASP A 23 -18.06 -27.61 24.66
CA ASP A 23 -19.33 -26.87 24.84
C ASP A 23 -19.06 -25.34 24.92
N PHE A 24 -18.03 -24.92 25.65
CA PHE A 24 -17.60 -23.54 25.69
C PHE A 24 -17.16 -23.04 24.30
N ALA A 25 -16.32 -23.79 23.61
CA ALA A 25 -15.85 -23.42 22.27
C ALA A 25 -17.00 -23.28 21.28
N MET A 26 -17.93 -24.25 21.26
CA MET A 26 -19.11 -24.20 20.42
C MET A 26 -20.00 -22.99 20.73
N SER A 27 -20.22 -22.70 22.02
CA SER A 27 -20.98 -21.52 22.46
C SER A 27 -20.32 -20.21 21.99
N VAL A 28 -18.99 -20.09 22.09
CA VAL A 28 -18.27 -18.89 21.62
C VAL A 28 -18.28 -18.79 20.09
N ILE A 29 -18.08 -19.89 19.38
CA ILE A 29 -18.05 -19.90 17.91
C ILE A 29 -19.41 -19.53 17.32
N ILE A 30 -20.46 -20.28 17.68
CA ILE A 30 -21.78 -20.14 17.06
C ILE A 30 -22.62 -19.04 17.75
N GLY A 31 -22.52 -18.96 19.08
CA GLY A 31 -23.39 -18.11 19.91
C GLY A 31 -22.85 -16.69 20.21
N ARG A 32 -21.64 -16.32 19.79
CA ARG A 32 -21.05 -15.03 20.19
C ARG A 32 -20.22 -14.34 19.12
N ALA A 33 -19.13 -14.99 18.62
CA ALA A 33 -18.05 -14.29 17.95
C ALA A 33 -18.21 -14.16 16.44
N LEU A 34 -18.85 -15.15 15.79
CA LEU A 34 -18.95 -15.22 14.35
C LEU A 34 -20.34 -14.76 13.85
N PRO A 35 -20.39 -14.06 12.68
CA PRO A 35 -21.64 -13.69 12.03
C PRO A 35 -22.25 -14.88 11.28
N ASP A 36 -23.59 -14.90 11.15
CA ASP A 36 -24.26 -15.79 10.21
C ASP A 36 -24.16 -15.24 8.78
N VAL A 37 -23.91 -16.10 7.79
CA VAL A 37 -23.72 -15.68 6.39
C VAL A 37 -24.97 -15.03 5.80
N ARG A 38 -26.16 -15.41 6.26
CA ARG A 38 -27.47 -15.01 5.74
C ARG A 38 -27.84 -13.57 6.10
N ASP A 39 -27.67 -13.15 7.36
CA ASP A 39 -28.01 -11.79 7.83
C ASP A 39 -26.77 -10.94 8.18
N GLY A 40 -25.57 -11.54 8.21
CA GLY A 40 -24.32 -10.84 8.52
C GLY A 40 -24.18 -10.37 9.97
N LEU A 41 -25.02 -10.87 10.88
CA LEU A 41 -25.07 -10.41 12.26
C LEU A 41 -24.54 -11.45 13.23
N LYS A 42 -23.91 -10.97 14.29
CA LYS A 42 -23.67 -11.75 15.51
C LYS A 42 -24.96 -11.77 16.35
N PRO A 43 -25.14 -12.74 17.24
CA PRO A 43 -26.35 -12.82 18.08
C PRO A 43 -26.69 -11.53 18.83
N VAL A 44 -25.69 -10.83 19.38
CA VAL A 44 -25.91 -9.55 20.08
C VAL A 44 -26.49 -8.46 19.18
N HIS A 45 -25.98 -8.30 17.94
CA HIS A 45 -26.50 -7.31 16.97
C HIS A 45 -27.93 -7.62 16.61
N ARG A 46 -28.26 -8.90 16.34
CA ARG A 46 -29.59 -9.37 15.98
C ARG A 46 -30.59 -9.07 17.11
N ARG A 47 -30.21 -9.38 18.35
CA ARG A 47 -31.02 -9.14 19.53
C ARG A 47 -31.28 -7.66 19.81
N VAL A 48 -30.26 -6.80 19.59
CA VAL A 48 -30.41 -5.35 19.71
C VAL A 48 -31.42 -4.81 18.69
N LEU A 49 -31.29 -5.16 17.41
CA LEU A 49 -32.21 -4.68 16.38
C LEU A 49 -33.64 -5.20 16.61
N TYR A 50 -33.77 -6.46 17.00
CA TYR A 50 -35.11 -7.05 17.31
C TYR A 50 -35.73 -6.39 18.53
N ALA A 51 -34.98 -6.15 19.60
CA ALA A 51 -35.48 -5.42 20.77
C ALA A 51 -35.88 -3.99 20.44
N MET A 52 -35.14 -3.29 19.56
CA MET A 52 -35.53 -1.95 19.12
C MET A 52 -36.83 -1.97 18.32
N LEU A 53 -37.07 -3.01 17.49
CA LEU A 53 -38.35 -3.21 16.80
C LEU A 53 -39.49 -3.47 17.79
N ASP A 54 -39.30 -4.39 18.74
CA ASP A 54 -40.27 -4.71 19.80
C ASP A 54 -40.66 -3.48 20.64
N LEU A 55 -39.69 -2.60 20.92
CA LEU A 55 -39.90 -1.30 21.56
C LEU A 55 -40.61 -0.27 20.67
N GLY A 56 -40.83 -0.53 19.39
CA GLY A 56 -41.28 0.48 18.42
C GLY A 56 -40.27 1.64 18.27
N ASN A 57 -38.98 1.37 18.39
CA ASN A 57 -37.89 2.38 18.29
C ASN A 57 -37.37 2.48 16.87
N VAL A 58 -38.25 2.77 15.93
CA VAL A 58 -37.99 2.85 14.49
C VAL A 58 -37.62 4.29 14.05
N HIS A 59 -37.16 4.45 12.81
CA HIS A 59 -36.54 5.68 12.30
C HIS A 59 -37.44 6.93 12.35
N ASP A 60 -38.74 6.77 12.24
CA ASP A 60 -39.74 7.86 12.24
C ASP A 60 -40.27 8.22 13.63
N LYS A 61 -39.83 7.51 14.68
CA LYS A 61 -40.20 7.76 16.07
C LYS A 61 -39.15 8.56 16.82
N ALA A 62 -39.55 9.12 17.97
CA ALA A 62 -38.66 9.83 18.87
C ALA A 62 -37.51 8.91 19.36
N TYR A 63 -36.33 9.50 19.55
CA TYR A 63 -35.21 8.80 20.17
C TYR A 63 -35.58 8.28 21.57
N LYS A 64 -35.01 7.13 21.94
CA LYS A 64 -35.08 6.59 23.29
C LYS A 64 -33.70 6.58 23.93
N LYS A 65 -33.67 6.73 25.27
CA LYS A 65 -32.38 6.59 26.00
C LYS A 65 -31.73 5.25 25.71
N SER A 66 -30.42 5.27 25.43
CA SER A 66 -29.65 4.03 25.18
C SER A 66 -29.80 3.04 26.34
N ALA A 67 -29.79 3.53 27.58
CA ALA A 67 -30.00 2.72 28.78
C ALA A 67 -31.31 1.92 28.77
N ARG A 68 -32.40 2.45 28.17
CA ARG A 68 -33.66 1.75 28.04
C ARG A 68 -33.55 0.61 27.06
N VAL A 69 -32.93 0.84 25.90
CA VAL A 69 -32.71 -0.22 24.88
C VAL A 69 -31.83 -1.32 25.45
N VAL A 70 -30.72 -0.95 26.12
CA VAL A 70 -29.81 -1.89 26.79
C VAL A 70 -30.54 -2.74 27.81
N GLY A 71 -31.39 -2.11 28.67
CA GLY A 71 -32.18 -2.82 29.67
C GLY A 71 -33.16 -3.83 29.07
N ASP A 72 -33.85 -3.46 27.99
CA ASP A 72 -34.76 -4.40 27.28
C ASP A 72 -33.99 -5.57 26.63
N VAL A 73 -32.85 -5.31 26.01
CA VAL A 73 -32.01 -6.36 25.39
C VAL A 73 -31.54 -7.37 26.42
N ILE A 74 -31.02 -6.90 27.57
CA ILE A 74 -30.51 -7.78 28.63
C ILE A 74 -31.64 -8.54 29.29
N GLY A 75 -32.72 -7.84 29.62
CA GLY A 75 -33.84 -8.46 30.33
C GLY A 75 -34.63 -9.48 29.52
N LYS A 76 -34.66 -9.32 28.19
CA LYS A 76 -35.53 -10.17 27.35
C LYS A 76 -34.74 -11.20 26.51
N TYR A 77 -33.54 -10.86 26.01
CA TYR A 77 -32.91 -11.64 24.94
C TYR A 77 -31.44 -11.99 25.18
N HIS A 78 -30.66 -11.13 25.85
CA HIS A 78 -29.19 -11.27 25.91
C HIS A 78 -28.65 -11.13 27.33
N PRO A 79 -28.59 -12.22 28.14
CA PRO A 79 -28.26 -12.20 29.56
C PRO A 79 -26.73 -12.02 29.81
N HIS A 80 -26.14 -10.93 29.26
CA HIS A 80 -24.74 -10.58 29.40
C HIS A 80 -24.59 -9.14 29.93
N GLY A 81 -23.32 -8.70 30.18
CA GLY A 81 -23.05 -7.37 30.72
C GLY A 81 -23.57 -6.22 29.87
N ASP A 82 -24.08 -5.19 30.50
CA ASP A 82 -24.68 -3.98 29.94
C ASP A 82 -23.69 -3.20 29.06
N VAL A 83 -22.41 -3.14 29.46
CA VAL A 83 -21.34 -2.49 28.71
C VAL A 83 -21.18 -3.13 27.32
N ALA A 84 -21.18 -4.46 27.23
CA ALA A 84 -21.03 -5.16 25.95
C ALA A 84 -22.18 -4.87 24.97
N VAL A 85 -23.42 -4.80 25.48
CA VAL A 85 -24.60 -4.44 24.68
C VAL A 85 -24.53 -2.98 24.25
N TYR A 86 -24.16 -2.07 25.18
CA TYR A 86 -24.03 -0.66 24.88
C TYR A 86 -22.92 -0.40 23.83
N ASP A 87 -21.74 -1.00 23.99
CA ASP A 87 -20.64 -0.89 23.01
C ASP A 87 -21.04 -1.39 21.61
N THR A 88 -21.90 -2.43 21.57
CA THR A 88 -22.47 -2.91 20.31
C THR A 88 -23.35 -1.86 19.65
N ILE A 89 -24.24 -1.21 20.42
CA ILE A 89 -25.10 -0.12 19.95
C ILE A 89 -24.24 1.06 19.47
N VAL A 90 -23.22 1.42 20.25
CA VAL A 90 -22.29 2.49 19.92
C VAL A 90 -21.61 2.23 18.57
N ARG A 91 -21.06 1.04 18.36
CA ARG A 91 -20.40 0.69 17.08
C ARG A 91 -21.36 0.75 15.90
N MET A 92 -22.61 0.30 16.06
CA MET A 92 -23.64 0.39 15.00
C MET A 92 -24.06 1.84 14.69
N ALA A 93 -23.76 2.80 15.57
CA ALA A 93 -24.06 4.23 15.38
C ALA A 93 -22.86 5.03 14.85
N GLN A 94 -21.61 4.51 14.91
CA GLN A 94 -20.40 5.20 14.47
C GLN A 94 -20.25 5.16 12.95
N ASP A 95 -20.07 6.31 12.30
CA ASP A 95 -19.88 6.48 10.86
C ASP A 95 -18.46 6.13 10.37
N PHE A 96 -17.47 6.16 11.27
CA PHE A 96 -16.10 5.73 11.02
C PHE A 96 -15.88 4.23 11.26
N THR A 97 -16.86 3.52 11.86
CA THR A 97 -16.80 2.07 12.10
C THR A 97 -17.66 1.29 11.11
N MET A 98 -18.90 1.78 10.85
CA MET A 98 -19.86 1.15 9.96
C MET A 98 -19.89 1.87 8.61
N ARG A 99 -19.75 1.12 7.51
CA ARG A 99 -19.91 1.69 6.16
C ARG A 99 -21.34 2.18 5.92
N TYR A 100 -22.33 1.45 6.46
CA TYR A 100 -23.75 1.81 6.50
C TYR A 100 -24.27 1.61 7.91
N GLN A 101 -24.50 2.70 8.62
CA GLN A 101 -24.96 2.67 10.02
C GLN A 101 -26.32 2.01 10.15
N LEU A 102 -26.50 1.18 11.18
CA LEU A 102 -27.78 0.54 11.51
C LEU A 102 -28.53 1.25 12.65
N VAL A 103 -27.82 2.03 13.44
CA VAL A 103 -28.38 2.82 14.55
C VAL A 103 -28.17 4.31 14.29
N ASP A 104 -29.19 5.10 14.54
CA ASP A 104 -29.17 6.56 14.54
C ASP A 104 -28.99 7.02 15.98
N GLY A 105 -27.85 7.67 16.28
CA GLY A 105 -27.49 8.09 17.63
C GLY A 105 -27.55 9.61 17.82
N GLN A 106 -28.03 10.04 18.98
CA GLN A 106 -27.99 11.44 19.42
C GLN A 106 -27.15 11.54 20.70
N GLY A 107 -26.10 12.35 20.65
CA GLY A 107 -25.13 12.52 21.75
C GLY A 107 -23.72 12.18 21.33
N ASN A 108 -22.84 11.92 22.31
CA ASN A 108 -21.45 11.54 22.03
C ASN A 108 -21.32 10.00 22.00
N PHE A 109 -21.05 9.47 20.81
CA PHE A 109 -20.79 8.03 20.55
C PHE A 109 -19.31 7.70 20.31
N GLY A 110 -18.40 8.53 20.86
CA GLY A 110 -16.97 8.40 20.66
C GLY A 110 -16.48 9.13 19.40
N SER A 111 -15.17 9.12 19.18
CA SER A 111 -14.53 9.74 18.03
C SER A 111 -13.44 8.87 17.43
N ILE A 112 -12.95 9.26 16.26
CA ILE A 112 -11.79 8.62 15.60
C ILE A 112 -10.49 8.82 16.40
N ASP A 113 -10.49 9.76 17.37
CA ASP A 113 -9.39 9.96 18.33
C ASP A 113 -9.36 8.89 19.42
N GLY A 114 -10.38 8.02 19.45
CA GLY A 114 -10.50 6.98 20.46
C GLY A 114 -11.12 7.47 21.76
N ASP A 115 -11.77 8.62 21.76
CA ASP A 115 -12.56 9.06 22.91
C ASP A 115 -13.68 8.06 23.19
N PRO A 116 -13.92 7.71 24.45
CA PRO A 116 -15.01 6.82 24.80
C PRO A 116 -16.36 7.50 24.57
N PRO A 117 -17.43 6.72 24.30
CA PRO A 117 -18.78 7.25 24.24
C PRO A 117 -19.22 7.76 25.61
N ALA A 118 -20.14 8.72 25.61
CA ALA A 118 -20.78 9.15 26.84
C ALA A 118 -21.56 7.97 27.46
N ALA A 119 -21.74 7.97 28.79
CA ALA A 119 -22.49 6.92 29.47
C ALA A 119 -23.90 6.78 28.88
N MET A 120 -24.44 5.55 28.80
CA MET A 120 -25.72 5.22 28.15
C MET A 120 -26.95 5.98 28.68
N ARG A 121 -26.86 6.60 29.86
CA ARG A 121 -27.92 7.46 30.41
C ARG A 121 -27.98 8.84 29.72
N TYR A 122 -26.92 9.27 29.03
CA TYR A 122 -26.87 10.56 28.34
C TYR A 122 -27.15 10.43 26.84
N THR A 123 -26.83 9.30 26.22
CA THR A 123 -27.04 9.07 24.81
C THR A 123 -28.44 8.58 24.51
N GLU A 124 -28.92 8.85 23.31
CA GLU A 124 -30.22 8.42 22.80
C GLU A 124 -30.06 7.76 21.43
N VAL A 125 -30.90 6.78 21.14
CA VAL A 125 -30.84 5.96 19.93
C VAL A 125 -32.20 5.68 19.33
N ARG A 126 -32.22 5.42 18.03
CA ARG A 126 -33.30 4.80 17.26
C ARG A 126 -32.71 4.02 16.10
N MET A 127 -33.49 3.16 15.46
CA MET A 127 -33.00 2.51 14.26
C MET A 127 -32.82 3.50 13.11
N LYS A 128 -31.78 3.26 12.29
CA LYS A 128 -31.69 3.87 10.95
C LYS A 128 -32.72 3.20 10.03
N ARG A 129 -33.16 3.94 9.03
CA ARG A 129 -34.11 3.42 8.04
C ARG A 129 -33.61 2.15 7.33
N LEU A 130 -32.31 2.05 7.05
CA LEU A 130 -31.71 0.86 6.46
C LEU A 130 -31.82 -0.38 7.38
N ALA A 131 -31.74 -0.22 8.71
CA ALA A 131 -31.86 -1.34 9.63
C ALA A 131 -33.28 -1.97 9.63
N GLU A 132 -34.30 -1.20 9.30
CA GLU A 132 -35.67 -1.74 9.15
C GLU A 132 -35.79 -2.67 7.95
N GLU A 133 -34.97 -2.49 6.89
CA GLU A 133 -34.92 -3.43 5.77
C GLU A 133 -34.35 -4.81 6.17
N MET A 134 -33.64 -4.90 7.28
CA MET A 134 -33.22 -6.20 7.84
C MET A 134 -34.33 -6.94 8.57
N LEU A 135 -35.32 -6.20 9.07
CA LEU A 135 -36.45 -6.71 9.86
C LEU A 135 -37.76 -6.78 9.06
N ALA A 136 -37.72 -6.35 7.80
CA ALA A 136 -38.89 -6.26 6.95
C ALA A 136 -39.58 -7.64 6.81
N ASP A 137 -40.91 -7.65 6.97
CA ASP A 137 -41.73 -8.84 6.85
C ASP A 137 -41.46 -9.96 7.91
N ILE A 138 -40.82 -9.63 9.05
CA ILE A 138 -40.50 -10.62 10.09
C ILE A 138 -41.76 -11.23 10.72
N GLU A 139 -42.88 -10.47 10.75
CA GLU A 139 -44.19 -10.92 11.24
C GLU A 139 -44.87 -11.90 10.29
N LYS A 140 -44.38 -12.07 9.08
CA LYS A 140 -44.94 -12.95 8.06
C LYS A 140 -44.35 -14.38 8.06
N GLN A 141 -43.80 -14.82 9.16
CA GLN A 141 -43.19 -16.15 9.29
C GLN A 141 -42.05 -16.41 8.29
N THR A 142 -41.34 -15.37 7.93
CA THR A 142 -40.24 -15.44 6.95
C THR A 142 -39.01 -16.15 7.49
N VAL A 143 -38.82 -16.16 8.80
CA VAL A 143 -37.72 -16.79 9.53
C VAL A 143 -38.27 -17.58 10.72
N ASP A 144 -37.46 -18.48 11.26
CA ASP A 144 -37.83 -19.28 12.42
C ASP A 144 -37.58 -18.52 13.71
N PHE A 145 -38.47 -18.70 14.69
CA PHE A 145 -38.31 -18.17 16.03
C PHE A 145 -37.90 -19.29 16.99
N VAL A 146 -37.04 -18.95 17.93
CA VAL A 146 -36.55 -19.86 18.97
C VAL A 146 -36.84 -19.27 20.35
N PRO A 147 -37.00 -20.10 21.39
CA PRO A 147 -37.13 -19.58 22.75
C PRO A 147 -35.91 -18.76 23.13
N ASN A 148 -36.10 -17.66 23.89
CA ASN A 148 -35.06 -16.91 24.52
C ASN A 148 -34.37 -17.70 25.64
N TYR A 149 -33.41 -17.11 26.33
CA TYR A 149 -32.57 -17.76 27.35
C TYR A 149 -33.35 -18.35 28.55
N ASP A 150 -34.55 -17.82 28.89
CA ASP A 150 -35.39 -18.25 30.01
C ASP A 150 -36.72 -18.94 29.55
N ASN A 151 -36.89 -19.16 28.26
CA ASN A 151 -38.06 -19.74 27.61
C ASN A 151 -39.39 -18.97 27.82
N THR A 152 -39.33 -17.69 28.23
CA THR A 152 -40.51 -16.84 28.44
C THR A 152 -40.95 -16.13 27.17
N LEU A 153 -40.03 -15.85 26.26
CA LEU A 153 -40.28 -15.13 25.01
C LEU A 153 -39.67 -15.89 23.82
N GLN A 154 -40.01 -15.43 22.63
CA GLN A 154 -39.46 -15.92 21.38
C GLN A 154 -38.57 -14.86 20.76
N GLU A 155 -37.39 -15.27 20.22
CA GLU A 155 -36.52 -14.42 19.45
C GLU A 155 -36.25 -15.01 18.04
N PRO A 156 -36.00 -14.17 17.02
CA PRO A 156 -35.72 -14.70 15.69
C PRO A 156 -34.35 -15.37 15.65
N SER A 157 -34.26 -16.56 15.09
CA SER A 157 -33.01 -17.27 14.90
C SER A 157 -32.07 -16.52 13.95
N ILE A 158 -32.66 -15.78 12.99
CA ILE A 158 -31.99 -14.95 11.98
C ILE A 158 -32.94 -13.81 11.55
N LEU A 159 -32.42 -12.69 11.02
CA LEU A 159 -33.28 -11.65 10.47
C LEU A 159 -33.52 -11.83 8.96
N PRO A 160 -34.71 -11.51 8.44
CA PRO A 160 -35.06 -11.68 7.02
C PRO A 160 -34.44 -10.60 6.12
N SER A 161 -33.14 -10.29 6.32
CA SER A 161 -32.44 -9.18 5.72
C SER A 161 -32.68 -9.06 4.22
N ARG A 162 -33.09 -7.88 3.74
CA ARG A 162 -33.33 -7.59 2.33
C ARG A 162 -32.07 -7.21 1.57
N PHE A 163 -30.94 -6.96 2.24
CA PHE A 163 -29.66 -6.63 1.64
C PHE A 163 -28.52 -7.45 2.27
N PRO A 164 -27.40 -7.65 1.56
CA PRO A 164 -26.30 -8.53 1.99
C PRO A 164 -25.40 -7.86 3.02
N ASN A 165 -25.92 -7.67 4.24
CA ASN A 165 -25.26 -6.93 5.32
C ASN A 165 -23.86 -7.45 5.66
N LEU A 166 -23.61 -8.77 5.54
CA LEU A 166 -22.30 -9.37 5.80
C LEU A 166 -21.18 -8.72 4.96
N LEU A 167 -21.41 -8.51 3.67
CA LEU A 167 -20.45 -7.86 2.79
C LEU A 167 -20.49 -6.34 2.90
N VAL A 168 -21.68 -5.77 3.03
CA VAL A 168 -21.88 -4.31 3.00
C VAL A 168 -21.25 -3.64 4.22
N ASN A 169 -21.43 -4.21 5.42
CA ASN A 169 -20.86 -3.67 6.66
C ASN A 169 -19.63 -4.44 7.17
N GLY A 170 -19.39 -5.64 6.62
CA GLY A 170 -18.31 -6.49 7.12
C GLY A 170 -18.60 -7.05 8.52
N SER A 171 -17.64 -7.78 9.06
CA SER A 171 -17.67 -8.27 10.45
C SER A 171 -16.27 -8.67 10.88
N SER A 172 -15.90 -8.37 12.12
CA SER A 172 -14.67 -8.86 12.75
C SER A 172 -14.97 -9.57 14.05
N GLY A 173 -14.30 -10.68 14.35
CA GLY A 173 -14.52 -11.44 15.58
C GLY A 173 -13.44 -12.47 15.82
N ILE A 174 -13.15 -12.71 17.11
CA ILE A 174 -12.19 -13.71 17.56
C ILE A 174 -12.94 -14.76 18.33
N ALA A 175 -12.90 -16.01 17.85
CA ALA A 175 -13.47 -17.19 18.50
C ALA A 175 -12.38 -18.13 19.01
N VAL A 176 -12.76 -19.26 19.56
CA VAL A 176 -11.81 -20.29 19.99
C VAL A 176 -11.22 -20.98 18.76
N GLY A 177 -9.91 -20.86 18.56
CA GLY A 177 -9.17 -21.49 17.45
C GLY A 177 -9.41 -20.89 16.07
N MET A 178 -10.24 -19.84 15.92
CA MET A 178 -10.52 -19.20 14.64
C MET A 178 -10.91 -17.72 14.79
N ALA A 179 -10.72 -16.94 13.73
CA ALA A 179 -11.11 -15.54 13.68
C ALA A 179 -11.76 -15.23 12.32
N THR A 180 -12.65 -14.25 12.33
CA THR A 180 -13.23 -13.66 11.12
C THR A 180 -12.83 -12.21 11.03
N ASN A 181 -12.56 -11.74 9.79
CA ASN A 181 -12.30 -10.33 9.50
C ASN A 181 -12.75 -10.02 8.07
N ILE A 182 -14.03 -9.76 7.92
CA ILE A 182 -14.68 -9.49 6.64
C ILE A 182 -14.73 -7.98 6.45
N PRO A 183 -14.08 -7.43 5.41
CA PRO A 183 -14.10 -5.99 5.16
C PRO A 183 -15.48 -5.52 4.66
N PRO A 184 -15.86 -4.25 4.88
CA PRO A 184 -17.05 -3.65 4.30
C PRO A 184 -16.88 -3.39 2.79
N HIS A 185 -18.04 -3.30 2.07
CA HIS A 185 -18.11 -3.08 0.63
C HIS A 185 -19.18 -2.06 0.26
N ASN A 186 -19.08 -1.49 -0.92
CA ASN A 186 -20.07 -0.58 -1.45
C ASN A 186 -21.40 -1.32 -1.79
N LEU A 187 -22.52 -0.77 -1.34
CA LEU A 187 -23.84 -1.38 -1.51
C LEU A 187 -24.23 -1.53 -2.98
N ILE A 188 -23.96 -0.52 -3.81
CA ILE A 188 -24.28 -0.55 -5.24
C ILE A 188 -23.51 -1.68 -5.93
N GLU A 189 -22.23 -1.82 -5.62
CA GLU A 189 -21.34 -2.82 -6.20
C GLU A 189 -21.78 -4.24 -5.82
N VAL A 190 -22.09 -4.47 -4.54
CA VAL A 190 -22.55 -5.78 -4.07
C VAL A 190 -23.88 -6.18 -4.69
N ILE A 191 -24.84 -5.24 -4.79
CA ILE A 191 -26.12 -5.51 -5.46
C ILE A 191 -25.93 -5.81 -6.95
N ASN A 192 -25.06 -5.06 -7.64
CA ASN A 192 -24.77 -5.33 -9.06
C ASN A 192 -24.13 -6.73 -9.24
N ALA A 193 -23.24 -7.15 -8.35
CA ALA A 193 -22.66 -8.50 -8.39
C ALA A 193 -23.70 -9.60 -8.13
N ILE A 194 -24.62 -9.39 -7.19
CA ILE A 194 -25.74 -10.32 -6.95
C ILE A 194 -26.61 -10.46 -8.20
N LYS A 195 -26.92 -9.35 -8.87
CA LYS A 195 -27.69 -9.38 -10.13
C LYS A 195 -26.96 -10.15 -11.21
N ALA A 196 -25.66 -9.90 -11.41
CA ALA A 196 -24.83 -10.64 -12.33
C ALA A 196 -24.76 -12.15 -12.01
N LEU A 197 -24.73 -12.52 -10.74
CA LEU A 197 -24.76 -13.91 -10.27
C LEU A 197 -26.12 -14.59 -10.55
N ILE A 198 -27.25 -13.87 -10.34
CA ILE A 198 -28.60 -14.37 -10.64
C ILE A 198 -28.77 -14.59 -12.14
N GLU A 199 -28.29 -13.66 -12.98
CA GLU A 199 -28.34 -13.76 -14.45
C GLU A 199 -27.43 -14.87 -14.98
N ASN A 200 -26.25 -15.04 -14.40
CA ASN A 200 -25.27 -16.06 -14.78
C ASN A 200 -24.73 -16.80 -13.55
N PRO A 201 -25.33 -17.90 -13.11
CA PRO A 201 -24.87 -18.71 -11.96
C PRO A 201 -23.47 -19.31 -12.17
N GLY A 202 -23.01 -19.41 -13.43
CA GLY A 202 -21.67 -19.90 -13.78
C GLY A 202 -20.55 -18.85 -13.66
N ILE A 203 -20.87 -17.58 -13.32
CA ILE A 203 -19.89 -16.49 -13.21
C ILE A 203 -18.80 -16.86 -12.21
N ASP A 204 -17.54 -16.63 -12.58
CA ASP A 204 -16.38 -16.83 -11.71
C ASP A 204 -16.07 -15.60 -10.85
N VAL A 205 -15.06 -15.71 -9.98
CA VAL A 205 -14.66 -14.60 -9.10
C VAL A 205 -14.18 -13.40 -9.91
N ASP A 206 -13.46 -13.60 -11.01
CA ASP A 206 -12.98 -12.51 -11.87
C ASP A 206 -14.15 -11.74 -12.53
N GLY A 207 -15.20 -12.48 -12.92
CA GLY A 207 -16.44 -11.88 -13.41
C GLY A 207 -17.16 -11.06 -12.34
N LEU A 208 -17.21 -11.55 -11.10
CA LEU A 208 -17.79 -10.82 -9.97
C LEU A 208 -16.96 -9.59 -9.60
N MET A 209 -15.63 -9.65 -9.68
CA MET A 209 -14.74 -8.51 -9.40
C MET A 209 -14.90 -7.33 -10.37
N ARG A 210 -15.51 -7.52 -11.54
CA ARG A 210 -15.90 -6.41 -12.41
C ARG A 210 -17.00 -5.53 -11.78
N HIS A 211 -17.75 -6.08 -10.85
CA HIS A 211 -18.83 -5.39 -10.12
C HIS A 211 -18.39 -5.00 -8.71
N ILE A 212 -17.56 -5.84 -8.04
CA ILE A 212 -16.97 -5.58 -6.70
C ILE A 212 -15.44 -5.58 -6.84
N PRO A 213 -14.83 -4.46 -7.22
CA PRO A 213 -13.37 -4.43 -7.42
C PRO A 213 -12.57 -4.62 -6.14
N GLY A 214 -13.17 -4.37 -4.96
CA GLY A 214 -12.52 -4.53 -3.66
C GLY A 214 -13.34 -3.98 -2.50
N PRO A 215 -12.82 -4.06 -1.28
CA PRO A 215 -13.41 -3.44 -0.09
C PRO A 215 -13.64 -1.93 -0.24
N ASP A 216 -14.60 -1.40 0.51
CA ASP A 216 -14.94 0.01 0.57
C ASP A 216 -15.11 0.43 2.04
N PHE A 217 -14.07 1.03 2.59
CA PHE A 217 -14.00 1.39 4.01
C PHE A 217 -14.71 2.73 4.31
N PRO A 218 -15.33 2.88 5.49
CA PRO A 218 -16.00 4.12 5.88
C PRO A 218 -15.04 5.32 5.96
N SER A 219 -13.76 5.09 6.29
CA SER A 219 -12.72 6.11 6.41
C SER A 219 -12.10 6.54 5.07
N GLY A 220 -12.52 5.98 3.93
CA GLY A 220 -11.93 6.25 2.63
C GLY A 220 -10.54 5.62 2.47
N ALA A 221 -9.54 6.45 2.20
CA ALA A 221 -8.14 6.05 1.99
C ALA A 221 -7.89 5.21 0.73
N PHE A 222 -6.67 4.70 0.56
CA PHE A 222 -6.29 3.89 -0.59
C PHE A 222 -6.11 2.42 -0.20
N ILE A 223 -6.49 1.51 -1.11
CA ILE A 223 -6.04 0.11 -1.07
C ILE A 223 -4.98 -0.07 -2.13
N THR A 224 -3.85 -0.69 -1.76
CA THR A 224 -2.75 -1.01 -2.68
C THR A 224 -2.66 -2.52 -2.88
N GLY A 225 -2.43 -2.96 -4.13
CA GLY A 225 -2.27 -4.38 -4.45
C GLY A 225 -3.58 -5.09 -4.83
N ALA A 226 -4.11 -4.81 -6.02
CA ALA A 226 -5.33 -5.43 -6.55
C ALA A 226 -5.28 -6.97 -6.62
N ASP A 227 -4.11 -7.57 -6.90
CA ASP A 227 -3.93 -9.03 -6.98
C ASP A 227 -4.22 -9.72 -5.65
N GLN A 228 -3.89 -9.08 -4.53
CA GLN A 228 -4.13 -9.60 -3.18
C GLN A 228 -5.63 -9.64 -2.84
N ILE A 229 -6.42 -8.71 -3.40
CA ILE A 229 -7.89 -8.72 -3.27
C ILE A 229 -8.46 -9.95 -3.98
N ARG A 230 -7.98 -10.25 -5.18
CA ARG A 230 -8.39 -11.41 -5.97
C ARG A 230 -8.14 -12.72 -5.23
N ASP A 231 -6.95 -12.87 -4.64
CA ASP A 231 -6.59 -14.05 -3.85
C ASP A 231 -7.53 -14.19 -2.64
N ALA A 232 -7.81 -13.09 -1.92
CA ALA A 232 -8.73 -13.08 -0.79
C ALA A 232 -10.15 -13.49 -1.20
N TYR A 233 -10.66 -13.00 -2.32
CA TYR A 233 -12.00 -13.33 -2.80
C TYR A 233 -12.13 -14.74 -3.35
N THR A 234 -11.03 -15.33 -3.83
CA THR A 234 -11.00 -16.71 -4.33
C THR A 234 -10.90 -17.73 -3.21
N THR A 235 -9.98 -17.49 -2.27
CA THR A 235 -9.60 -18.46 -1.22
C THR A 235 -10.32 -18.21 0.11
N GLY A 236 -10.93 -17.04 0.29
CA GLY A 236 -11.48 -16.58 1.57
C GLY A 236 -10.42 -16.04 2.53
N ARG A 237 -9.14 -15.96 2.12
CA ARG A 237 -8.04 -15.42 2.93
C ARG A 237 -7.10 -14.57 2.09
N GLY A 238 -6.65 -13.45 2.65
CA GLY A 238 -5.67 -12.58 2.00
C GLY A 238 -5.25 -11.44 2.90
N VAL A 239 -4.28 -10.66 2.47
CA VAL A 239 -3.82 -9.47 3.20
C VAL A 239 -3.75 -8.32 2.20
N ILE A 240 -4.48 -7.25 2.43
CA ILE A 240 -4.40 -6.01 1.65
C ILE A 240 -3.67 -4.94 2.46
N ARG A 241 -3.09 -3.97 1.79
CA ARG A 241 -2.50 -2.79 2.43
C ARG A 241 -3.39 -1.59 2.21
N MET A 242 -3.66 -0.88 3.29
CA MET A 242 -4.39 0.39 3.29
C MET A 242 -3.39 1.53 3.53
N ARG A 243 -3.54 2.61 2.79
CA ARG A 243 -2.65 3.78 2.88
C ARG A 243 -3.48 5.04 3.01
N ALA A 244 -3.11 5.91 3.96
CA ALA A 244 -3.73 7.21 4.17
C ALA A 244 -3.71 8.08 2.90
N ARG A 245 -4.72 8.93 2.73
CA ARG A 245 -4.73 9.96 1.69
C ARG A 245 -3.94 11.17 2.20
N ILE A 246 -2.89 11.49 1.48
CA ILE A 246 -1.98 12.60 1.79
C ILE A 246 -1.91 13.53 0.59
N ILE A 247 -1.95 14.82 0.84
CA ILE A 247 -1.73 15.89 -0.14
C ILE A 247 -0.59 16.78 0.32
N VAL A 248 0.13 17.39 -0.64
CA VAL A 248 1.19 18.35 -0.34
C VAL A 248 0.68 19.75 -0.67
N GLU A 249 0.65 20.63 0.33
CA GLU A 249 0.23 22.03 0.20
C GLU A 249 1.43 22.97 0.30
N LYS A 250 1.42 24.05 -0.48
CA LYS A 250 2.42 25.13 -0.36
C LYS A 250 2.06 26.04 0.81
N ALA A 251 3.02 26.25 1.70
CA ALA A 251 2.89 27.18 2.84
C ALA A 251 3.60 28.52 2.55
N LYS A 252 3.50 29.48 3.45
CA LYS A 252 4.18 30.79 3.34
C LYS A 252 5.72 30.61 3.32
N GLY A 253 6.41 31.30 2.42
CA GLY A 253 7.88 31.35 2.38
C GLY A 253 8.55 30.11 1.79
N GLU A 254 8.00 29.54 0.69
CA GLU A 254 8.53 28.35 -0.02
C GLU A 254 8.56 27.05 0.81
N ARG A 255 7.94 27.02 2.00
CA ARG A 255 7.76 25.80 2.76
C ARG A 255 6.63 24.96 2.19
N GLN A 256 6.63 23.68 2.50
CA GLN A 256 5.59 22.73 2.13
C GLN A 256 5.03 22.08 3.38
N ASN A 257 3.74 21.76 3.34
CA ASN A 257 3.06 21.02 4.39
C ASN A 257 2.55 19.70 3.82
N ILE A 258 2.70 18.65 4.58
CA ILE A 258 2.05 17.38 4.33
C ILE A 258 0.72 17.40 5.07
N VAL A 259 -0.39 17.25 4.34
CA VAL A 259 -1.74 17.26 4.91
C VAL A 259 -2.37 15.89 4.73
N ILE A 260 -2.75 15.26 5.83
CA ILE A 260 -3.41 13.96 5.86
C ILE A 260 -4.91 14.22 5.97
N THR A 261 -5.68 13.73 4.98
CA THR A 261 -7.14 13.95 4.89
C THR A 261 -7.97 12.71 5.15
N GLU A 262 -7.38 11.51 4.98
CA GLU A 262 -8.06 10.24 5.26
C GLU A 262 -7.06 9.26 5.90
N LEU A 263 -7.55 8.42 6.81
CA LEU A 263 -6.75 7.42 7.52
C LEU A 263 -7.16 6.00 7.14
N PRO A 264 -6.24 5.02 7.24
CA PRO A 264 -6.59 3.61 7.13
C PRO A 264 -7.67 3.22 8.16
N TYR A 265 -8.53 2.30 7.77
CA TYR A 265 -9.64 1.85 8.60
C TYR A 265 -9.17 1.32 9.97
N LEU A 266 -9.87 1.70 11.03
CA LEU A 266 -9.59 1.38 12.45
C LEU A 266 -8.30 2.01 13.04
N VAL A 267 -7.63 2.91 12.34
CA VAL A 267 -6.49 3.66 12.90
C VAL A 267 -7.00 4.77 13.84
N ASN A 268 -6.41 4.84 15.02
CA ASN A 268 -6.68 5.90 16.00
C ASN A 268 -5.88 7.15 15.65
N LYS A 269 -6.56 8.28 15.39
CA LYS A 269 -5.94 9.53 14.96
C LYS A 269 -4.99 10.11 16.02
N ALA A 270 -5.40 10.19 17.28
CA ALA A 270 -4.59 10.77 18.35
C ALA A 270 -3.30 9.99 18.58
N LYS A 271 -3.36 8.65 18.62
CA LYS A 271 -2.18 7.78 18.75
C LYS A 271 -1.24 7.90 17.54
N LEU A 272 -1.77 8.09 16.35
CA LEU A 272 -0.98 8.31 15.16
C LEU A 272 -0.20 9.63 15.25
N VAL A 273 -0.85 10.73 15.63
CA VAL A 273 -0.21 12.04 15.82
C VAL A 273 0.87 11.96 16.89
N GLU A 274 0.59 11.32 18.02
CA GLU A 274 1.56 11.07 19.10
C GLU A 274 2.78 10.26 18.59
N ARG A 275 2.54 9.20 17.80
CA ARG A 275 3.61 8.39 17.21
C ARG A 275 4.48 9.19 16.25
N ILE A 276 3.90 10.06 15.42
CA ILE A 276 4.66 10.95 14.53
C ILE A 276 5.52 11.91 15.36
N ALA A 277 4.95 12.53 16.39
CA ALA A 277 5.69 13.43 17.28
C ALA A 277 6.85 12.71 18.00
N GLN A 278 6.65 11.47 18.43
CA GLN A 278 7.69 10.65 19.03
C GLN A 278 8.85 10.39 18.06
N LEU A 279 8.57 9.99 16.80
CA LEU A 279 9.58 9.75 15.78
C LEU A 279 10.41 11.00 15.45
N VAL A 280 9.80 12.18 15.54
CA VAL A 280 10.48 13.47 15.37
C VAL A 280 11.40 13.76 16.57
N ASN A 281 10.92 13.54 17.79
CA ASN A 281 11.71 13.76 19.01
C ASN A 281 12.90 12.79 19.10
N ASP A 282 12.71 11.54 18.69
CA ASP A 282 13.75 10.49 18.68
C ASP A 282 14.72 10.67 17.49
N LYS A 283 14.49 11.68 16.62
CA LYS A 283 15.27 11.96 15.41
C LYS A 283 15.30 10.82 14.38
N GLU A 284 14.33 9.94 14.41
CA GLU A 284 14.13 8.92 13.38
C GLU A 284 13.59 9.55 12.08
N ILE A 285 12.77 10.60 12.19
CA ILE A 285 12.29 11.42 11.09
C ILE A 285 12.73 12.87 11.33
N GLU A 286 13.70 13.32 10.56
CA GLU A 286 14.11 14.72 10.53
C GLU A 286 13.33 15.45 9.43
N GLY A 287 13.31 16.80 9.48
CA GLY A 287 12.67 17.62 8.44
C GLY A 287 11.26 18.11 8.80
N ILE A 288 10.64 17.62 9.86
CA ILE A 288 9.36 18.11 10.37
C ILE A 288 9.64 19.27 11.37
N SER A 289 8.87 20.36 11.26
CA SER A 289 8.97 21.51 12.17
C SER A 289 7.86 21.54 13.19
N ASP A 290 6.61 21.17 12.80
CA ASP A 290 5.44 21.19 13.68
C ASP A 290 4.39 20.19 13.20
N ILE A 291 3.48 19.77 14.08
CA ILE A 291 2.38 18.85 13.77
C ILE A 291 1.13 19.42 14.44
N ARG A 292 0.07 19.64 13.65
CA ARG A 292 -1.20 20.17 14.14
C ARG A 292 -2.36 19.31 13.68
N ASP A 293 -3.32 19.11 14.56
CA ASP A 293 -4.63 18.56 14.23
C ASP A 293 -5.60 19.71 14.00
N GLU A 294 -6.02 19.88 12.76
CA GLU A 294 -6.98 20.90 12.32
C GLU A 294 -8.32 20.26 11.92
N SER A 295 -8.56 19.00 12.36
CA SER A 295 -9.81 18.28 12.05
C SER A 295 -11.02 18.98 12.68
N ASP A 296 -12.09 19.10 11.90
CA ASP A 296 -13.34 19.69 12.31
C ASP A 296 -14.56 18.92 11.80
N ARG A 297 -15.74 19.55 11.73
CA ARG A 297 -16.97 18.93 11.23
C ARG A 297 -16.97 18.69 9.73
N GLU A 298 -16.09 19.34 8.97
CA GLU A 298 -15.96 19.20 7.52
C GLU A 298 -15.09 18.00 7.16
N GLY A 299 -14.24 17.54 8.09
CA GLY A 299 -13.42 16.34 7.87
C GLY A 299 -12.14 16.26 8.69
N LEU A 300 -11.38 15.22 8.42
CA LEU A 300 -10.07 14.97 9.02
C LEU A 300 -9.01 15.83 8.31
N ARG A 301 -8.20 16.54 9.10
CA ARG A 301 -7.10 17.35 8.60
C ARG A 301 -5.95 17.38 9.61
N ILE A 302 -4.94 16.55 9.40
CA ILE A 302 -3.68 16.58 10.17
C ILE A 302 -2.63 17.26 9.31
N VAL A 303 -2.06 18.36 9.80
CA VAL A 303 -1.04 19.14 9.10
C VAL A 303 0.33 18.90 9.71
N VAL A 304 1.24 18.37 8.90
CA VAL A 304 2.65 18.18 9.23
C VAL A 304 3.46 19.25 8.49
N GLU A 305 3.97 20.24 9.22
CA GLU A 305 4.76 21.32 8.65
C GLU A 305 6.21 20.88 8.43
N LEU A 306 6.73 21.10 7.23
CA LEU A 306 8.11 20.78 6.90
C LEU A 306 9.04 21.97 7.15
N LYS A 307 10.32 21.67 7.43
CA LYS A 307 11.38 22.67 7.43
C LYS A 307 11.64 23.16 6.00
N LYS A 308 12.29 24.29 5.86
CA LYS A 308 12.67 24.82 4.55
C LYS A 308 13.64 23.85 3.82
N ASP A 309 13.45 23.71 2.50
CA ASP A 309 14.31 22.90 1.62
C ASP A 309 14.22 21.36 1.87
N GLU A 310 13.18 20.87 2.55
CA GLU A 310 12.92 19.44 2.73
C GLU A 310 12.12 18.85 1.56
N TYR A 311 12.30 17.54 1.31
CA TYR A 311 11.62 16.80 0.26
C TYR A 311 10.37 16.08 0.82
N PRO A 312 9.13 16.52 0.49
CA PRO A 312 7.91 15.93 1.04
C PRO A 312 7.80 14.42 0.77
N ASP A 313 8.16 13.96 -0.43
CA ASP A 313 8.02 12.55 -0.82
C ASP A 313 8.85 11.62 0.09
N ILE A 314 10.04 12.05 0.50
CA ILE A 314 10.90 11.28 1.38
C ILE A 314 10.30 11.20 2.79
N ILE A 315 9.78 12.32 3.29
CA ILE A 315 9.14 12.36 4.60
C ILE A 315 7.85 11.55 4.57
N MET A 316 7.03 11.64 3.52
CA MET A 316 5.85 10.79 3.34
C MET A 316 6.21 9.31 3.35
N ASN A 317 7.24 8.89 2.62
CA ASN A 317 7.69 7.50 2.60
C ASN A 317 8.17 7.01 3.98
N LYS A 318 8.88 7.86 4.72
CA LYS A 318 9.26 7.55 6.11
C LYS A 318 8.05 7.44 7.02
N LEU A 319 7.08 8.34 6.89
CA LEU A 319 5.83 8.30 7.64
C LEU A 319 5.04 7.02 7.34
N TYR A 320 4.88 6.63 6.07
CA TYR A 320 4.24 5.36 5.70
C TYR A 320 4.95 4.14 6.29
N LYS A 321 6.29 4.14 6.30
CA LYS A 321 7.08 3.01 6.80
C LYS A 321 7.06 2.85 8.32
N HIS A 322 7.02 3.96 9.08
CA HIS A 322 7.23 3.95 10.53
C HIS A 322 5.95 4.22 11.34
N THR A 323 4.83 4.47 10.68
CA THR A 323 3.56 4.79 11.34
C THR A 323 2.39 4.02 10.72
N GLN A 324 1.21 4.09 11.35
CA GLN A 324 -0.03 3.50 10.85
C GLN A 324 -0.69 4.29 9.68
N LEU A 325 0.03 5.20 9.03
CA LEU A 325 -0.40 5.79 7.76
C LEU A 325 -0.42 4.77 6.62
N GLU A 326 0.35 3.70 6.73
CA GLU A 326 0.18 2.46 5.96
C GLU A 326 -0.02 1.31 6.94
N GLU A 327 -1.12 0.57 6.78
CA GLU A 327 -1.50 -0.55 7.66
C GLU A 327 -1.99 -1.73 6.83
N SER A 328 -1.72 -2.94 7.31
CA SER A 328 -2.18 -4.16 6.66
C SER A 328 -3.54 -4.58 7.22
N PHE A 329 -4.46 -5.01 6.34
CA PHE A 329 -5.74 -5.58 6.71
C PHE A 329 -5.80 -7.03 6.26
N GLY A 330 -5.81 -7.95 7.25
CA GLY A 330 -5.94 -9.38 6.99
C GLY A 330 -7.40 -9.73 6.72
N ILE A 331 -7.74 -10.17 5.52
CA ILE A 331 -9.10 -10.61 5.14
C ILE A 331 -9.24 -12.08 5.52
N ILE A 332 -10.31 -12.41 6.26
CA ILE A 332 -10.72 -13.78 6.60
C ILE A 332 -12.23 -13.85 6.45
N LEU A 333 -12.71 -14.43 5.35
CA LEU A 333 -14.13 -14.56 5.03
C LEU A 333 -14.74 -15.77 5.72
N LEU A 334 -14.70 -15.81 7.06
CA LEU A 334 -15.22 -16.87 7.89
C LEU A 334 -16.60 -16.45 8.43
N ALA A 335 -17.63 -17.25 8.17
CA ALA A 335 -18.97 -17.03 8.70
C ALA A 335 -19.64 -18.36 9.07
N ILE A 336 -20.75 -18.28 9.81
CA ILE A 336 -21.59 -19.46 10.13
C ILE A 336 -22.52 -19.73 8.95
N ASP A 337 -22.43 -20.95 8.39
CA ASP A 337 -23.32 -21.48 7.38
C ASP A 337 -24.00 -22.73 7.94
N HIS A 338 -25.34 -22.70 8.07
CA HIS A 338 -26.14 -23.78 8.66
C HIS A 338 -25.57 -24.36 9.97
N GLY A 339 -25.12 -23.46 10.89
CA GLY A 339 -24.60 -23.82 12.20
C GLY A 339 -23.13 -24.31 12.18
N ARG A 340 -22.42 -24.17 11.09
CA ARG A 340 -20.99 -24.54 10.96
C ARG A 340 -20.13 -23.35 10.54
N PRO A 341 -18.97 -23.15 11.15
CA PRO A 341 -18.03 -22.12 10.71
C PRO A 341 -17.36 -22.57 9.41
N VAL A 342 -17.46 -21.76 8.35
CA VAL A 342 -16.91 -22.04 7.02
C VAL A 342 -16.16 -20.82 6.50
N ILE A 343 -14.96 -21.03 5.94
CA ILE A 343 -14.27 -20.03 5.14
C ILE A 343 -14.84 -20.10 3.73
N MET A 344 -15.29 -18.99 3.21
CA MET A 344 -16.03 -18.90 1.96
C MET A 344 -15.31 -18.01 0.95
N SER A 345 -15.47 -18.29 -0.34
CA SER A 345 -15.14 -17.35 -1.40
C SER A 345 -16.19 -16.23 -1.47
N LEU A 346 -15.87 -15.14 -2.20
CA LEU A 346 -16.86 -14.09 -2.48
C LEU A 346 -18.11 -14.66 -3.14
N LYS A 347 -17.95 -15.58 -4.11
CA LYS A 347 -19.07 -16.23 -4.80
C LYS A 347 -19.95 -17.04 -3.86
N ASP A 348 -19.35 -17.77 -2.91
CA ASP A 348 -20.10 -18.56 -1.95
C ASP A 348 -21.00 -17.68 -1.07
N ILE A 349 -20.44 -16.58 -0.53
CA ILE A 349 -21.19 -15.62 0.31
C ILE A 349 -22.38 -15.05 -0.46
N LEU A 350 -22.16 -14.60 -1.71
CA LEU A 350 -23.24 -14.06 -2.54
C LEU A 350 -24.30 -15.12 -2.87
N SER A 351 -23.87 -16.35 -3.15
CA SER A 351 -24.78 -17.47 -3.44
C SER A 351 -25.65 -17.82 -2.24
N ARG A 352 -25.07 -17.89 -1.04
CA ARG A 352 -25.82 -18.15 0.20
C ARG A 352 -26.82 -17.04 0.51
N PHE A 353 -26.47 -15.80 0.24
CA PHE A 353 -27.40 -14.69 0.38
C PHE A 353 -28.58 -14.82 -0.59
N VAL A 354 -28.34 -15.14 -1.87
CA VAL A 354 -29.41 -15.34 -2.87
C VAL A 354 -30.32 -16.50 -2.49
N GLU A 355 -29.77 -17.65 -2.06
CA GLU A 355 -30.51 -18.81 -1.58
C GLU A 355 -31.42 -18.42 -0.39
N PHE A 356 -30.85 -17.70 0.57
CA PHE A 356 -31.62 -17.23 1.73
C PHE A 356 -32.72 -16.24 1.32
N ARG A 357 -32.47 -15.33 0.40
CA ARG A 357 -33.51 -14.42 -0.11
C ARG A 357 -34.63 -15.16 -0.81
N LYS A 358 -34.33 -16.20 -1.60
CA LYS A 358 -35.37 -17.07 -2.21
C LYS A 358 -36.24 -17.69 -1.13
N GLU A 359 -35.63 -18.23 -0.06
CA GLU A 359 -36.39 -18.80 1.06
C GLU A 359 -37.31 -17.77 1.72
N VAL A 360 -36.77 -16.59 2.10
CA VAL A 360 -37.52 -15.53 2.76
C VAL A 360 -38.69 -15.05 1.90
N VAL A 361 -38.47 -14.80 0.60
CA VAL A 361 -39.55 -14.35 -0.32
C VAL A 361 -40.57 -15.43 -0.56
N THR A 362 -40.17 -16.71 -0.63
CA THR A 362 -41.09 -17.83 -0.75
C THR A 362 -41.97 -17.93 0.49
N ARG A 363 -41.40 -17.93 1.70
CA ARG A 363 -42.17 -18.00 2.97
C ARG A 363 -43.13 -16.81 3.09
N ARG A 364 -42.69 -15.60 2.79
CA ARG A 364 -43.51 -14.39 2.73
C ARG A 364 -44.70 -14.57 1.77
N THR A 365 -44.40 -15.02 0.55
CA THR A 365 -45.41 -15.18 -0.50
C THR A 365 -46.44 -16.26 -0.11
N VAL A 366 -46.03 -17.35 0.53
CA VAL A 366 -46.95 -18.38 1.09
C VAL A 366 -47.83 -17.78 2.16
N PHE A 367 -47.25 -16.98 3.06
CA PHE A 367 -48.03 -16.31 4.11
C PHE A 367 -49.05 -15.33 3.52
N ASP A 368 -48.64 -14.48 2.60
CA ASP A 368 -49.46 -13.47 1.94
C ASP A 368 -50.56 -14.16 1.08
N LEU A 369 -50.26 -15.28 0.40
CA LEU A 369 -51.20 -16.08 -0.35
C LEU A 369 -52.26 -16.63 0.58
N LYS A 370 -51.88 -17.27 1.70
CA LYS A 370 -52.82 -17.82 2.66
C LYS A 370 -53.77 -16.74 3.22
N LYS A 371 -53.20 -15.56 3.57
CA LYS A 371 -53.99 -14.42 4.05
C LYS A 371 -54.94 -13.88 2.99
N ALA A 372 -54.50 -13.80 1.73
CA ALA A 372 -55.33 -13.36 0.61
C ALA A 372 -56.45 -14.37 0.30
N GLU A 373 -56.18 -15.69 0.39
CA GLU A 373 -57.19 -16.73 0.22
C GLU A 373 -58.22 -16.71 1.36
N GLU A 374 -57.77 -16.55 2.61
CA GLU A 374 -58.67 -16.38 3.77
C GLU A 374 -59.55 -15.14 3.60
N HIS A 375 -58.97 -14.02 3.14
CA HIS A 375 -59.70 -12.77 2.91
C HIS A 375 -60.70 -12.89 1.75
N LEU A 376 -60.29 -13.46 0.60
CA LEU A 376 -61.17 -13.70 -0.52
C LEU A 376 -62.34 -14.58 -0.18
N HIS A 377 -62.09 -15.62 0.64
CA HIS A 377 -63.15 -16.51 1.12
C HIS A 377 -64.25 -15.76 1.87
N ILE A 378 -63.85 -14.79 2.72
CA ILE A 378 -64.81 -13.92 3.43
C ILE A 378 -65.52 -12.99 2.44
N LEU A 379 -64.82 -12.36 1.51
CA LEU A 379 -65.40 -11.46 0.54
C LEU A 379 -66.40 -12.16 -0.41
N GLU A 380 -66.09 -13.38 -0.84
CA GLU A 380 -67.04 -14.22 -1.63
C GLU A 380 -68.30 -14.52 -0.89
N GLY A 381 -68.18 -14.83 0.42
CA GLY A 381 -69.33 -15.02 1.29
C GLY A 381 -70.24 -13.78 1.38
N LEU A 382 -69.63 -12.63 1.63
CA LEU A 382 -70.30 -11.33 1.67
C LEU A 382 -70.92 -10.95 0.32
N ARG A 383 -70.24 -11.16 -0.80
CA ARG A 383 -70.80 -10.95 -2.14
C ARG A 383 -72.08 -11.79 -2.34
N LYS A 384 -72.01 -13.11 -2.11
CA LYS A 384 -73.14 -14.03 -2.24
C LYS A 384 -74.33 -13.67 -1.31
N ALA A 385 -74.00 -13.17 -0.08
CA ALA A 385 -75.00 -12.70 0.84
C ALA A 385 -75.68 -11.41 0.34
N ILE A 386 -74.97 -10.48 -0.25
CA ILE A 386 -75.52 -9.23 -0.80
C ILE A 386 -76.36 -9.52 -2.06
N GLU A 387 -75.89 -10.40 -2.94
CA GLU A 387 -76.71 -10.86 -4.10
C GLU A 387 -78.04 -11.45 -3.71
N ASN A 388 -78.13 -11.96 -2.46
CA ASN A 388 -79.40 -12.60 -1.94
C ASN A 388 -79.90 -11.91 -0.65
N ILE A 389 -79.77 -10.61 -0.56
CA ILE A 389 -79.82 -9.83 0.69
C ILE A 389 -81.21 -9.95 1.37
N ASP A 390 -82.31 -9.94 0.62
CA ASP A 390 -83.64 -10.01 1.13
C ASP A 390 -83.91 -11.34 1.89
N GLU A 391 -83.46 -12.47 1.31
CA GLU A 391 -83.51 -13.78 1.91
C GLU A 391 -82.66 -13.94 3.16
N VAL A 392 -81.39 -13.37 3.08
CA VAL A 392 -80.43 -13.32 4.23
C VAL A 392 -81.08 -12.56 5.42
N ILE A 393 -81.63 -11.39 5.13
CA ILE A 393 -82.28 -10.56 6.17
C ILE A 393 -83.49 -11.28 6.75
N ALA A 394 -84.32 -11.96 5.90
CA ALA A 394 -85.48 -12.72 6.37
C ALA A 394 -85.04 -13.85 7.32
N ILE A 395 -84.03 -14.60 7.00
CA ILE A 395 -83.50 -15.68 7.86
C ILE A 395 -82.96 -15.10 9.15
N ILE A 396 -82.15 -13.99 9.14
CA ILE A 396 -81.66 -13.40 10.35
C ILE A 396 -82.74 -12.91 11.27
N LYS A 397 -83.79 -12.21 10.72
CA LYS A 397 -84.99 -11.75 11.52
C LYS A 397 -85.85 -12.90 12.04
N GLY A 398 -85.94 -14.01 11.36
CA GLY A 398 -86.70 -15.21 11.77
C GLY A 398 -85.97 -16.14 12.71
N SER A 399 -84.66 -15.85 13.01
CA SER A 399 -83.85 -16.70 13.89
C SER A 399 -83.97 -16.29 15.35
N LYS A 400 -83.94 -17.28 16.25
CA LYS A 400 -84.12 -17.09 17.73
C LYS A 400 -82.79 -16.65 18.41
N SER A 401 -81.64 -16.92 17.82
CA SER A 401 -80.28 -16.56 18.31
C SER A 401 -79.30 -16.44 17.17
N THR A 402 -78.12 -15.86 17.44
CA THR A 402 -77.05 -15.77 16.50
C THR A 402 -76.61 -17.16 15.97
N ALA A 403 -76.52 -18.15 16.86
CA ALA A 403 -76.24 -19.55 16.49
C ALA A 403 -77.30 -20.21 15.58
N ASP A 404 -78.61 -19.89 15.79
CA ASP A 404 -79.72 -20.37 14.92
C ASP A 404 -79.62 -19.68 13.54
N ALA A 405 -79.31 -18.40 13.50
CA ALA A 405 -79.10 -17.68 12.24
C ALA A 405 -77.86 -18.25 11.44
N GLU A 406 -76.83 -18.56 12.14
CA GLU A 406 -75.62 -19.19 11.57
C GLU A 406 -75.94 -20.55 10.97
N ALA A 407 -76.60 -21.42 11.70
CA ALA A 407 -77.02 -22.75 11.25
C ALA A 407 -77.91 -22.69 10.00
N ARG A 408 -78.96 -21.79 9.99
CA ARG A 408 -79.85 -21.62 8.86
C ARG A 408 -79.22 -21.03 7.62
N LEU A 409 -78.30 -20.02 7.80
CA LEU A 409 -77.55 -19.45 6.68
C LEU A 409 -76.62 -20.50 6.09
N THR A 410 -75.92 -21.29 6.93
CA THR A 410 -75.12 -22.43 6.47
C THR A 410 -75.92 -23.46 5.69
N ALA A 411 -76.98 -23.87 6.22
CA ALA A 411 -77.86 -24.89 5.58
C ALA A 411 -78.46 -24.39 4.25
N ARG A 412 -78.82 -23.12 4.15
CA ARG A 412 -79.46 -22.54 2.95
C ARG A 412 -78.54 -22.21 1.84
N PHE A 413 -77.36 -21.54 2.15
CA PHE A 413 -76.47 -21.01 1.17
C PHE A 413 -75.16 -21.77 1.07
N GLY A 414 -74.87 -22.71 1.99
CA GLY A 414 -73.58 -23.41 2.06
C GLY A 414 -72.42 -22.54 2.53
N PHE A 415 -72.76 -21.52 3.30
CA PHE A 415 -71.69 -20.67 3.89
C PHE A 415 -70.90 -21.42 4.95
N THR A 416 -69.61 -21.13 5.06
CA THR A 416 -68.77 -21.62 6.14
C THR A 416 -69.02 -20.81 7.45
N ALA A 417 -68.64 -21.34 8.59
CA ALA A 417 -68.79 -20.65 9.87
C ALA A 417 -68.08 -19.26 9.89
N ILE A 418 -66.92 -19.12 9.19
CA ILE A 418 -66.23 -17.87 9.04
C ILE A 418 -67.01 -16.87 8.20
N GLN A 419 -67.59 -17.32 7.09
CA GLN A 419 -68.46 -16.49 6.25
C GLN A 419 -69.75 -16.07 6.93
N THR A 420 -70.44 -16.97 7.58
CA THR A 420 -71.67 -16.64 8.35
C THR A 420 -71.43 -15.65 9.48
N LYS A 421 -70.34 -15.81 10.21
CA LYS A 421 -69.93 -14.83 11.22
C LYS A 421 -69.69 -13.44 10.61
N ALA A 422 -68.91 -13.34 9.48
CA ALA A 422 -68.65 -12.08 8.79
C ALA A 422 -69.96 -11.44 8.26
N ILE A 423 -70.94 -12.23 7.79
CA ILE A 423 -72.23 -11.76 7.32
C ILE A 423 -73.09 -11.22 8.49
N LEU A 424 -73.08 -11.91 9.64
CA LEU A 424 -73.81 -11.46 10.83
C LEU A 424 -73.17 -10.19 11.48
N ASP A 425 -71.89 -10.04 11.40
CA ASP A 425 -71.14 -8.84 11.85
C ASP A 425 -71.20 -7.66 10.84
N MET A 426 -71.90 -7.85 9.69
CA MET A 426 -71.93 -6.83 8.62
C MET A 426 -72.83 -5.64 9.04
N ARG A 427 -72.24 -4.42 8.94
CA ARG A 427 -73.01 -3.19 9.22
C ARG A 427 -73.96 -2.87 8.06
N LEU A 428 -75.16 -2.37 8.36
CA LEU A 428 -76.15 -1.97 7.37
C LEU A 428 -75.65 -0.94 6.36
N GLN A 429 -74.66 -0.13 6.72
CA GLN A 429 -74.02 0.83 5.83
C GLN A 429 -73.36 0.16 4.60
N ARG A 430 -72.86 -1.10 4.68
CA ARG A 430 -72.30 -1.88 3.61
C ARG A 430 -73.31 -2.33 2.52
N LEU A 431 -74.59 -2.11 2.74
CA LEU A 431 -75.59 -2.42 1.75
C LEU A 431 -75.91 -1.32 0.74
N THR A 432 -75.22 -0.17 0.83
CA THR A 432 -75.32 0.90 -0.18
C THR A 432 -74.65 0.52 -1.49
N SER A 433 -75.18 0.98 -2.63
CA SER A 433 -74.66 0.65 -4.00
C SER A 433 -73.14 0.93 -4.11
N MET A 434 -72.67 2.04 -3.58
CA MET A 434 -71.25 2.42 -3.58
C MET A 434 -70.35 1.45 -2.79
N GLU A 435 -70.80 0.93 -1.66
CA GLU A 435 -70.07 -0.08 -0.88
C GLU A 435 -70.09 -1.47 -1.53
N ILE A 436 -71.14 -1.83 -2.24
CA ILE A 436 -71.21 -3.05 -3.06
C ILE A 436 -70.19 -3.01 -4.19
N GLU A 437 -70.09 -1.86 -4.91
CA GLU A 437 -69.06 -1.68 -5.98
C GLU A 437 -67.65 -1.79 -5.41
N LYS A 438 -67.39 -1.23 -4.22
CA LYS A 438 -66.09 -1.36 -3.51
C LYS A 438 -65.77 -2.83 -3.18
N LEU A 439 -66.74 -3.58 -2.65
CA LEU A 439 -66.56 -4.99 -2.32
C LEU A 439 -66.23 -5.83 -3.56
N VAL A 440 -66.92 -5.59 -4.69
CA VAL A 440 -66.65 -6.29 -5.95
C VAL A 440 -65.25 -5.92 -6.46
N ALA A 441 -64.85 -4.66 -6.35
CA ALA A 441 -63.49 -4.21 -6.71
C ALA A 441 -62.44 -4.89 -5.83
N GLU A 442 -62.66 -4.95 -4.50
CA GLU A 442 -61.77 -5.61 -3.54
C GLU A 442 -61.65 -7.13 -3.82
N CYS A 443 -62.74 -7.83 -4.14
CA CYS A 443 -62.70 -9.23 -4.60
C CYS A 443 -61.77 -9.39 -5.82
N ARG A 444 -61.92 -8.54 -6.84
CA ARG A 444 -61.11 -8.63 -8.06
C ARG A 444 -59.64 -8.36 -7.80
N GLU A 445 -59.33 -7.38 -6.96
CA GLU A 445 -57.91 -7.07 -6.62
C GLU A 445 -57.28 -8.21 -5.77
N THR A 446 -58.07 -8.81 -4.86
CA THR A 446 -57.58 -9.95 -4.06
C THR A 446 -57.37 -11.18 -4.97
N GLU A 447 -58.27 -11.46 -5.93
CA GLU A 447 -58.10 -12.53 -6.92
C GLU A 447 -56.84 -12.31 -7.80
N LYS A 448 -56.57 -11.07 -8.23
CA LYS A 448 -55.35 -10.75 -8.96
C LYS A 448 -54.13 -11.01 -8.11
N SER A 449 -54.13 -10.60 -6.83
CA SER A 449 -53.03 -10.81 -5.89
C SER A 449 -52.76 -12.31 -5.70
N ILE A 450 -53.80 -13.13 -5.50
CA ILE A 450 -53.72 -14.61 -5.38
C ILE A 450 -53.09 -15.20 -6.66
N LYS A 451 -53.53 -14.79 -7.84
CA LYS A 451 -52.95 -15.25 -9.12
C LYS A 451 -51.47 -14.87 -9.24
N ARG A 452 -51.11 -13.65 -8.79
CA ARG A 452 -49.74 -13.19 -8.76
C ARG A 452 -48.90 -14.02 -7.79
N PHE A 453 -49.34 -14.24 -6.57
CA PHE A 453 -48.64 -15.04 -5.57
C PHE A 453 -48.41 -16.48 -6.02
N ARG A 454 -49.44 -17.12 -6.59
CA ARG A 454 -49.33 -18.47 -7.15
C ARG A 454 -48.35 -18.55 -8.31
N ARG A 455 -48.26 -17.50 -9.16
CA ARG A 455 -47.28 -17.42 -10.25
C ARG A 455 -45.84 -17.29 -9.70
N ILE A 456 -45.61 -16.42 -8.71
CA ILE A 456 -44.32 -16.27 -8.03
C ILE A 456 -43.83 -17.60 -7.43
N LEU A 457 -44.72 -18.37 -6.81
CA LEU A 457 -44.42 -19.67 -6.21
C LEU A 457 -44.18 -20.79 -7.22
N ALA A 458 -44.76 -20.69 -8.42
CA ALA A 458 -44.65 -21.69 -9.49
C ALA A 458 -43.47 -21.48 -10.43
N ASP A 459 -42.95 -20.23 -10.55
CA ASP A 459 -41.89 -19.88 -11.49
C ASP A 459 -40.70 -19.23 -10.79
N GLU A 460 -39.58 -19.91 -10.83
CA GLU A 460 -38.34 -19.43 -10.25
C GLU A 460 -37.86 -18.09 -10.86
N LYS A 461 -38.17 -17.83 -12.16
CA LYS A 461 -37.83 -16.57 -12.79
C LYS A 461 -38.63 -15.40 -12.24
N GLU A 462 -39.90 -15.60 -11.96
CA GLU A 462 -40.72 -14.57 -11.31
C GLU A 462 -40.23 -14.28 -9.88
N LEU A 463 -39.87 -15.33 -9.14
CA LEU A 463 -39.32 -15.23 -7.78
C LEU A 463 -37.98 -14.42 -7.80
N THR A 464 -37.06 -14.79 -8.68
CA THR A 464 -35.76 -14.08 -8.80
C THR A 464 -35.93 -12.67 -9.34
N GLY A 465 -36.87 -12.46 -10.28
CA GLY A 465 -37.21 -11.11 -10.77
C GLY A 465 -37.72 -10.18 -9.66
N LEU A 466 -38.54 -10.72 -8.73
CA LEU A 466 -38.99 -9.97 -7.55
C LEU A 466 -37.81 -9.62 -6.61
N ILE A 467 -36.90 -10.56 -6.37
CA ILE A 467 -35.70 -10.31 -5.56
C ILE A 467 -34.84 -9.20 -6.18
N VAL A 468 -34.60 -9.23 -7.49
CA VAL A 468 -33.85 -8.20 -8.21
C VAL A 468 -34.52 -6.83 -8.08
N ALA A 469 -35.86 -6.78 -8.21
CA ALA A 469 -36.60 -5.51 -8.06
C ALA A 469 -36.48 -4.93 -6.64
N GLU A 470 -36.53 -5.76 -5.61
CA GLU A 470 -36.33 -5.33 -4.22
C GLU A 470 -34.90 -4.85 -3.96
N LEU A 471 -33.90 -5.50 -4.53
CA LEU A 471 -32.52 -5.08 -4.44
C LEU A 471 -32.27 -3.75 -5.18
N ASP A 472 -32.90 -3.55 -6.34
CA ASP A 472 -32.82 -2.28 -7.07
C ASP A 472 -33.49 -1.13 -6.31
N GLU A 473 -34.59 -1.39 -5.60
CA GLU A 473 -35.22 -0.42 -4.71
C GLU A 473 -34.26 0.00 -3.58
N ILE A 474 -33.59 -0.96 -2.94
CA ILE A 474 -32.61 -0.70 -1.88
C ILE A 474 -31.41 0.07 -2.44
N ARG A 475 -30.91 -0.34 -3.61
CA ARG A 475 -29.82 0.37 -4.30
C ARG A 475 -30.18 1.83 -4.57
N GLY A 476 -31.41 2.10 -5.03
CA GLY A 476 -31.87 3.46 -5.34
C GLY A 476 -32.07 4.34 -4.11
N ARG A 477 -32.41 3.73 -2.94
CA ARG A 477 -32.67 4.49 -1.71
C ARG A 477 -31.44 4.75 -0.85
N TYR A 478 -30.49 3.80 -0.82
CA TYR A 478 -29.39 3.77 0.15
C TYR A 478 -28.00 3.71 -0.50
N GLY A 479 -27.95 3.54 -1.82
CA GLY A 479 -26.67 3.49 -2.54
C GLY A 479 -25.96 4.83 -2.54
N ASP A 480 -24.65 4.81 -2.33
CA ASP A 480 -23.75 5.94 -2.38
C ASP A 480 -22.47 5.61 -3.16
N GLU A 481 -21.65 6.61 -3.43
CA GLU A 481 -20.39 6.42 -4.15
C GLU A 481 -19.34 5.70 -3.29
N ARG A 482 -18.40 5.03 -3.97
CA ARG A 482 -17.23 4.41 -3.34
C ARG A 482 -16.39 5.49 -2.65
N ARG A 483 -15.93 5.20 -1.44
CA ARG A 483 -15.06 6.08 -0.64
C ARG A 483 -13.59 5.70 -0.78
N THR A 484 -13.28 4.38 -0.76
CA THR A 484 -11.91 3.87 -0.82
C THR A 484 -11.47 3.72 -2.27
N GLU A 485 -10.34 4.32 -2.64
CA GLU A 485 -9.74 4.20 -3.97
C GLU A 485 -8.80 3.01 -4.04
N ILE A 486 -8.89 2.21 -5.12
CA ILE A 486 -8.01 1.06 -5.35
C ILE A 486 -6.94 1.50 -6.36
N VAL A 487 -5.69 1.56 -5.89
CA VAL A 487 -4.53 1.88 -6.73
C VAL A 487 -3.77 0.61 -7.09
N GLY A 488 -3.18 0.59 -8.29
CA GLY A 488 -2.37 -0.52 -8.77
C GLY A 488 -1.19 -0.82 -7.85
N GLN A 489 -0.37 -1.83 -8.18
CA GLN A 489 0.74 -2.28 -7.35
C GLN A 489 1.57 -1.11 -6.82
N SER A 490 1.56 -0.87 -5.51
CA SER A 490 2.60 -0.09 -4.86
C SER A 490 3.83 -0.98 -4.77
N ARG A 491 4.96 -0.53 -5.33
CA ARG A 491 6.25 -1.12 -4.99
C ARG A 491 6.45 -0.98 -3.47
N ASP A 492 6.98 -2.03 -2.85
CA ASP A 492 7.44 -1.89 -1.46
C ASP A 492 8.39 -0.70 -1.36
N ILE A 493 8.23 0.13 -0.34
CA ILE A 493 9.10 1.28 -0.11
C ILE A 493 10.54 0.75 0.07
N SER A 494 11.40 1.02 -0.90
CA SER A 494 12.80 0.62 -0.88
C SER A 494 13.61 1.56 0.02
N ILE A 495 14.82 1.17 0.39
CA ILE A 495 15.75 2.05 1.11
C ILE A 495 16.03 3.34 0.31
N GLU A 496 16.05 3.23 -1.02
CA GLU A 496 16.27 4.38 -1.92
C GLU A 496 15.16 5.42 -1.83
N ASP A 497 13.89 4.98 -1.67
CA ASP A 497 12.73 5.87 -1.56
C ASP A 497 12.73 6.71 -0.25
N LEU A 498 13.60 6.34 0.70
CA LEU A 498 13.75 7.02 2.01
C LEU A 498 14.93 8.01 2.03
N ILE A 499 15.69 8.10 0.94
CA ILE A 499 16.92 8.89 0.84
C ILE A 499 16.77 9.90 -0.30
N ALA A 500 17.11 11.17 -0.02
CA ALA A 500 17.11 12.20 -1.06
C ALA A 500 18.13 11.88 -2.15
N ASN A 501 17.70 11.99 -3.41
CA ASN A 501 18.57 11.82 -4.54
C ASN A 501 19.27 13.17 -4.86
N GLU A 502 20.26 13.52 -4.04
CA GLU A 502 21.05 14.74 -4.17
C GLU A 502 22.48 14.43 -4.65
N ASP A 503 23.14 15.44 -5.22
CA ASP A 503 24.54 15.31 -5.64
C ASP A 503 25.45 15.27 -4.41
N MET A 504 26.24 14.21 -4.34
CA MET A 504 27.22 13.96 -3.29
C MET A 504 28.64 14.10 -3.85
N ILE A 505 29.53 14.72 -3.10
CA ILE A 505 30.95 14.67 -3.31
C ILE A 505 31.50 13.45 -2.57
N VAL A 506 32.03 12.50 -3.31
CA VAL A 506 32.73 11.34 -2.76
C VAL A 506 34.22 11.57 -2.81
N THR A 507 34.87 11.39 -1.67
CA THR A 507 36.33 11.52 -1.57
C THR A 507 36.95 10.23 -1.10
N VAL A 508 38.05 9.83 -1.75
CA VAL A 508 38.85 8.66 -1.37
C VAL A 508 40.26 9.10 -1.10
N SER A 509 40.80 8.72 0.06
CA SER A 509 42.19 9.05 0.43
C SER A 509 43.19 8.01 -0.05
N SER A 510 44.48 8.38 -0.07
CA SER A 510 45.57 7.48 -0.45
C SER A 510 45.75 6.25 0.43
N LYS A 511 45.31 6.33 1.68
CA LYS A 511 45.26 5.21 2.63
C LYS A 511 43.94 4.38 2.53
N GLY A 512 43.09 4.70 1.53
CA GLY A 512 41.86 3.95 1.26
C GLY A 512 40.70 4.28 2.21
N TYR A 513 40.65 5.49 2.78
CA TYR A 513 39.47 5.98 3.48
C TYR A 513 38.48 6.63 2.51
N ILE A 514 37.21 6.33 2.64
CA ILE A 514 36.14 6.88 1.82
C ILE A 514 35.07 7.59 2.65
N LYS A 515 34.57 8.69 2.13
CA LYS A 515 33.41 9.42 2.70
C LYS A 515 32.64 10.13 1.61
N ARG A 516 31.38 10.46 1.92
CA ARG A 516 30.54 11.33 1.10
C ARG A 516 30.12 12.59 1.85
N ASN A 517 29.90 13.65 1.13
CA ASN A 517 29.35 14.91 1.63
C ASN A 517 28.37 15.49 0.62
N PRO A 518 27.29 16.15 1.04
CA PRO A 518 26.42 16.89 0.12
C PRO A 518 27.22 17.97 -0.65
N ALA A 519 26.95 18.09 -1.95
CA ALA A 519 27.68 19.04 -2.81
C ALA A 519 27.46 20.51 -2.39
N ASN A 520 26.28 20.82 -1.80
CA ASN A 520 25.95 22.16 -1.31
C ASN A 520 26.89 22.66 -0.18
N LEU A 521 27.55 21.77 0.55
CA LEU A 521 28.54 22.12 1.58
C LEU A 521 29.86 22.73 0.97
N TYR A 522 30.06 22.58 -0.31
CA TYR A 522 31.27 23.04 -1.05
C TYR A 522 30.96 24.23 -1.96
N ARG A 523 29.99 25.11 -1.60
CA ARG A 523 29.70 26.33 -2.37
C ARG A 523 30.98 27.11 -2.74
N ALA A 524 31.05 27.51 -4.00
CA ALA A 524 32.15 28.29 -4.54
C ALA A 524 32.37 29.58 -3.72
N GLN A 525 33.63 29.87 -3.35
CA GLN A 525 34.01 31.13 -2.71
C GLN A 525 34.46 32.14 -3.78
N LYS A 526 34.06 33.41 -3.60
CA LYS A 526 34.50 34.52 -4.48
C LYS A 526 36.04 34.63 -4.45
N ARG A 527 36.64 35.07 -5.57
CA ARG A 527 38.09 35.31 -5.71
C ARG A 527 38.64 36.07 -4.50
N GLY A 528 39.74 35.55 -3.87
CA GLY A 528 40.36 36.16 -2.68
C GLY A 528 40.00 35.55 -1.33
N GLY A 529 39.09 34.55 -1.29
CA GLY A 529 38.77 33.81 -0.07
C GLY A 529 39.90 32.87 0.36
N LYS A 530 40.14 32.70 1.68
CA LYS A 530 41.00 31.64 2.22
C LYS A 530 40.33 30.30 1.91
N GLY A 531 40.99 29.44 1.12
CA GLY A 531 40.49 28.11 0.80
C GLY A 531 40.08 27.33 2.04
N LYS A 532 39.03 26.47 1.95
CA LYS A 532 38.62 25.61 3.04
C LYS A 532 39.31 24.25 2.90
N THR A 533 39.88 23.74 4.00
CA THR A 533 40.50 22.42 4.08
C THR A 533 39.45 21.33 3.86
N ALA A 534 39.67 20.41 2.90
CA ALA A 534 38.74 19.34 2.56
C ALA A 534 38.76 18.15 3.53
N SER A 535 39.78 18.06 4.39
CA SER A 535 39.86 17.05 5.47
C SER A 535 40.84 17.52 6.56
N GLY A 536 40.62 17.11 7.81
CA GLY A 536 41.57 17.24 8.93
C GLY A 536 42.62 16.12 8.92
N ILE A 537 43.38 16.02 7.81
CA ILE A 537 44.26 14.90 7.55
C ILE A 537 45.49 15.00 8.46
N LYS A 538 45.90 13.90 9.10
CA LYS A 538 47.22 13.71 9.65
C LYS A 538 48.24 13.87 8.51
N GLU A 539 49.40 14.39 8.77
CA GLU A 539 50.42 14.79 7.79
C GLU A 539 50.84 13.77 6.71
N GLU A 540 50.27 12.54 6.74
CA GLU A 540 50.66 11.43 5.84
C GLU A 540 49.52 10.85 4.99
N ASP A 541 48.30 11.41 4.94
CA ASP A 541 47.20 10.95 4.10
C ASP A 541 46.61 12.08 3.26
N PHE A 542 46.25 11.87 2.02
CA PHE A 542 45.70 12.87 1.09
C PHE A 542 44.57 12.33 0.25
N ILE A 543 43.73 13.23 -0.28
CA ILE A 543 42.62 12.83 -1.17
C ILE A 543 43.21 12.41 -2.52
N GLU A 544 43.09 11.13 -2.83
CA GLU A 544 43.56 10.55 -4.09
C GLU A 544 42.49 10.66 -5.20
N ASN A 545 41.23 10.46 -4.87
CA ASN A 545 40.13 10.57 -5.80
C ASN A 545 38.99 11.42 -5.21
N LEU A 546 38.44 12.30 -6.06
CA LEU A 546 37.29 13.12 -5.77
C LEU A 546 36.37 13.09 -6.99
N PHE A 547 35.11 12.75 -6.81
CA PHE A 547 34.12 12.78 -7.88
C PHE A 547 32.74 13.13 -7.33
N VAL A 548 31.90 13.69 -8.20
CA VAL A 548 30.48 13.99 -7.89
C VAL A 548 29.65 12.86 -8.43
N ALA A 549 28.74 12.35 -7.61
CA ALA A 549 27.78 11.34 -8.00
C ALA A 549 26.48 11.53 -7.22
N SER A 550 25.33 11.25 -7.86
CA SER A 550 24.03 11.27 -7.18
C SER A 550 23.98 10.22 -6.07
N ALA A 551 23.25 10.50 -4.98
CA ALA A 551 23.12 9.59 -3.84
C ALA A 551 22.66 8.19 -4.24
N HIS A 552 21.83 8.04 -5.27
CA HIS A 552 21.32 6.76 -5.77
C HIS A 552 22.21 6.09 -6.83
N SER A 553 23.31 6.75 -7.27
CA SER A 553 24.25 6.17 -8.22
C SER A 553 25.02 5.00 -7.61
N PHE A 554 25.45 4.08 -8.46
CA PHE A 554 26.42 3.05 -8.10
C PHE A 554 27.84 3.59 -8.24
N ILE A 555 28.74 3.11 -7.40
CA ILE A 555 30.17 3.21 -7.61
C ILE A 555 30.70 1.80 -7.82
N LEU A 556 31.35 1.59 -8.96
CA LEU A 556 32.07 0.36 -9.29
C LEU A 556 33.51 0.50 -8.85
N PHE A 557 33.95 -0.40 -7.98
CA PHE A 557 35.33 -0.45 -7.45
C PHE A 557 36.06 -1.59 -8.16
N PHE A 558 37.01 -1.23 -9.02
CA PHE A 558 37.82 -2.22 -9.73
C PHE A 558 39.13 -2.44 -9.00
N THR A 559 39.58 -3.69 -8.93
CA THR A 559 40.82 -4.05 -8.24
C THR A 559 41.91 -4.49 -9.19
N ASP A 560 43.18 -4.41 -8.74
CA ASP A 560 44.36 -4.87 -9.46
C ASP A 560 44.32 -6.36 -9.85
N LYS A 561 43.53 -7.16 -9.11
CA LYS A 561 43.28 -8.57 -9.41
C LYS A 561 42.15 -8.81 -10.44
N GLY A 562 41.63 -7.75 -11.08
CA GLY A 562 40.62 -7.81 -12.12
C GLY A 562 39.21 -8.17 -11.63
N ARG A 563 38.90 -7.86 -10.38
CA ARG A 563 37.55 -7.98 -9.78
C ARG A 563 36.87 -6.63 -9.72
N VAL A 564 35.53 -6.66 -9.62
CA VAL A 564 34.71 -5.46 -9.42
C VAL A 564 33.74 -5.69 -8.24
N TYR A 565 33.60 -4.67 -7.43
CA TYR A 565 32.69 -4.56 -6.30
C TYR A 565 31.77 -3.36 -6.51
N TRP A 566 30.61 -3.32 -5.82
CA TRP A 566 29.63 -2.25 -5.93
C TRP A 566 29.29 -1.69 -4.57
N LEU A 567 29.06 -0.40 -4.51
CA LEU A 567 28.32 0.27 -3.44
C LEU A 567 27.42 1.33 -4.06
N LYS A 568 26.26 1.53 -3.45
CA LYS A 568 25.47 2.74 -3.68
C LYS A 568 26.13 3.92 -2.96
N VAL A 569 26.05 5.11 -3.54
CA VAL A 569 26.64 6.31 -2.92
C VAL A 569 26.08 6.54 -1.52
N TYR A 570 24.78 6.28 -1.32
CA TYR A 570 24.15 6.42 0.01
C TYR A 570 24.67 5.42 1.06
N GLU A 571 25.26 4.30 0.68
CA GLU A 571 25.89 3.32 1.59
C GLU A 571 27.25 3.79 2.10
N ILE A 572 27.88 4.76 1.42
CA ILE A 572 29.14 5.36 1.85
C ILE A 572 28.87 6.26 3.05
N PRO A 573 29.64 6.16 4.15
CA PRO A 573 29.41 6.95 5.34
C PRO A 573 29.48 8.45 5.07
N GLN A 574 28.46 9.18 5.49
CA GLN A 574 28.49 10.64 5.51
C GLN A 574 29.35 11.12 6.67
N ALA A 575 30.28 11.99 6.42
CA ALA A 575 31.21 12.46 7.43
C ALA A 575 31.49 13.96 7.29
N GLY A 576 31.82 14.65 8.38
CA GLY A 576 32.18 16.04 8.33
C GLY A 576 33.43 16.30 7.47
N ARG A 577 33.63 17.54 7.00
CA ARG A 577 34.78 17.91 6.14
C ARG A 577 36.12 17.52 6.76
N ALA A 578 36.29 17.71 8.07
CA ALA A 578 37.51 17.39 8.82
C ALA A 578 37.67 15.91 9.20
N SER A 579 36.69 15.05 8.92
CA SER A 579 36.74 13.63 9.24
C SER A 579 37.44 12.84 8.16
N ASN A 580 38.15 11.77 8.50
CA ASN A 580 38.82 10.87 7.54
C ASN A 580 37.88 9.91 6.80
N GLY A 581 36.64 9.73 7.26
CA GLY A 581 35.74 8.73 6.71
C GLY A 581 35.95 7.32 7.29
N LYS A 582 35.60 6.28 6.53
CA LYS A 582 35.82 4.87 6.91
C LYS A 582 36.71 4.16 5.91
N PRO A 583 37.53 3.16 6.29
CA PRO A 583 38.32 2.37 5.37
C PRO A 583 37.43 1.62 4.36
N VAL A 584 37.73 1.69 3.08
CA VAL A 584 36.99 1.01 2.00
C VAL A 584 36.96 -0.51 2.21
N VAL A 585 38.06 -1.08 2.74
CA VAL A 585 38.15 -2.51 3.08
C VAL A 585 37.12 -2.96 4.10
N GLY A 586 36.60 -2.06 4.94
CA GLY A 586 35.52 -2.34 5.86
C GLY A 586 34.12 -2.25 5.23
N LEU A 587 33.99 -1.72 4.01
CA LEU A 587 32.74 -1.62 3.28
C LEU A 587 32.65 -2.66 2.17
N LEU A 588 33.79 -3.15 1.66
CA LEU A 588 33.91 -4.14 0.60
C LEU A 588 34.62 -5.38 1.13
N ASN A 589 34.14 -6.57 0.75
CA ASN A 589 34.79 -7.84 1.09
C ASN A 589 35.99 -8.13 0.17
N LEU A 590 37.03 -7.30 0.27
CA LEU A 590 38.27 -7.45 -0.52
C LEU A 590 39.07 -8.67 -0.06
N SER A 591 39.72 -9.36 -1.00
CA SER A 591 40.66 -10.44 -0.70
C SER A 591 41.97 -9.89 -0.17
N GLU A 592 42.75 -10.69 0.57
CA GLU A 592 44.04 -10.28 1.12
C GLU A 592 44.98 -9.84 0.01
N GLY A 593 45.60 -8.65 0.19
CA GLY A 593 46.54 -8.04 -0.77
C GLY A 593 45.88 -7.47 -2.03
N GLU A 594 44.55 -7.42 -2.12
CA GLU A 594 43.81 -6.82 -3.22
C GLU A 594 43.73 -5.28 -3.06
N ARG A 595 44.03 -4.53 -4.11
CA ARG A 595 44.03 -3.06 -4.10
C ARG A 595 43.08 -2.50 -5.13
N ILE A 596 42.33 -1.45 -4.80
CA ILE A 596 41.48 -0.76 -5.74
C ILE A 596 42.31 0.10 -6.66
N THR A 597 42.09 -0.02 -7.99
CA THR A 597 42.82 0.72 -9.03
C THR A 597 41.94 1.74 -9.74
N ALA A 598 40.63 1.53 -9.82
CA ALA A 598 39.71 2.47 -10.45
C ALA A 598 38.36 2.55 -9.76
N TYR A 599 37.80 3.75 -9.80
CA TYR A 599 36.46 4.09 -9.29
C TYR A 599 35.61 4.62 -10.44
N VAL A 600 34.47 3.98 -10.73
CA VAL A 600 33.62 4.36 -11.85
C VAL A 600 32.21 4.63 -11.32
N PRO A 601 31.80 5.90 -11.19
CA PRO A 601 30.42 6.24 -10.85
C PRO A 601 29.51 5.93 -12.04
N VAL A 602 28.35 5.25 -11.76
CA VAL A 602 27.36 4.84 -12.77
C VAL A 602 25.98 5.17 -12.26
N LYS A 603 25.20 5.89 -13.05
CA LYS A 603 23.83 6.25 -12.69
C LYS A 603 22.89 5.07 -12.79
N ASP A 604 22.94 4.35 -13.91
CA ASP A 604 22.13 3.17 -14.17
C ASP A 604 22.98 2.12 -14.92
N LEU A 605 23.01 0.88 -14.42
CA LEU A 605 23.74 -0.24 -15.03
C LEU A 605 23.08 -0.75 -16.32
N SER A 606 21.87 -0.33 -16.63
CA SER A 606 21.16 -0.67 -17.88
C SER A 606 21.49 0.25 -19.05
N GLU A 607 22.23 1.34 -18.83
CA GLU A 607 22.63 2.27 -19.89
C GLU A 607 23.41 1.57 -20.99
N PRO A 608 23.24 1.96 -22.29
CA PRO A 608 23.92 1.34 -23.42
C PRO A 608 25.39 1.80 -23.53
N LEU A 609 26.10 1.71 -22.42
CA LEU A 609 27.50 2.09 -22.27
C LEU A 609 28.42 0.87 -22.16
N PHE A 610 29.72 1.09 -22.27
CA PHE A 610 30.72 0.04 -22.14
C PHE A 610 31.76 0.43 -21.10
N LEU A 611 32.36 -0.57 -20.47
CA LEU A 611 33.55 -0.44 -19.64
C LEU A 611 34.76 -0.88 -20.45
N LEU A 612 35.70 0.02 -20.58
CA LEU A 612 36.98 -0.20 -21.20
C LEU A 612 38.03 -0.37 -20.10
N MET A 613 38.78 -1.47 -20.14
CA MET A 613 39.76 -1.87 -19.15
C MET A 613 41.11 -2.06 -19.77
N SER A 614 42.20 -1.64 -19.10
CA SER A 614 43.59 -1.85 -19.55
C SER A 614 44.39 -2.58 -18.50
N THR A 615 45.31 -3.46 -18.95
CA THR A 615 46.23 -4.20 -18.08
C THR A 615 47.67 -3.72 -18.23
N SER A 616 48.48 -4.01 -17.22
CA SER A 616 49.91 -3.62 -17.22
C SER A 616 50.71 -4.22 -18.38
N LYS A 617 50.34 -5.41 -18.87
CA LYS A 617 50.96 -6.08 -20.04
C LYS A 617 50.41 -5.60 -21.39
N GLY A 618 49.52 -4.57 -21.40
CA GLY A 618 49.07 -3.95 -22.64
C GLY A 618 47.81 -4.58 -23.24
N TYR A 619 47.09 -5.45 -22.53
CA TYR A 619 45.80 -5.92 -22.96
C TYR A 619 44.71 -4.90 -22.73
N LEU A 620 43.75 -4.86 -23.64
CA LEU A 620 42.52 -4.03 -23.54
C LEU A 620 41.29 -4.89 -23.64
N LYS A 621 40.29 -4.56 -22.84
CA LYS A 621 39.03 -5.24 -22.88
C LYS A 621 37.88 -4.25 -22.88
N LYS A 622 36.87 -4.47 -23.76
CA LYS A 622 35.60 -3.72 -23.77
C LYS A 622 34.47 -4.67 -23.45
N THR A 623 33.63 -4.31 -22.48
CA THR A 623 32.49 -5.11 -22.02
C THR A 623 31.27 -4.20 -21.81
N ALA A 624 30.08 -4.65 -22.24
CA ALA A 624 28.85 -3.87 -22.01
C ALA A 624 28.60 -3.69 -20.51
N LEU A 625 28.19 -2.48 -20.11
CA LEU A 625 27.91 -2.11 -18.72
C LEU A 625 26.85 -3.03 -18.09
N SER A 626 25.82 -3.39 -18.84
CA SER A 626 24.73 -4.29 -18.41
C SER A 626 25.20 -5.68 -17.94
N MET A 627 26.41 -6.13 -18.37
CA MET A 627 26.99 -7.40 -17.90
C MET A 627 27.36 -7.37 -16.40
N TYR A 628 27.34 -6.19 -15.80
CA TYR A 628 27.70 -5.96 -14.39
C TYR A 628 26.46 -5.65 -13.53
N ALA A 629 25.24 -5.84 -14.05
CA ALA A 629 23.98 -5.52 -13.37
C ALA A 629 23.63 -6.43 -12.17
N ASN A 630 24.33 -7.55 -12.00
CA ASN A 630 24.07 -8.50 -10.91
C ASN A 630 25.23 -8.51 -9.89
N PRO A 631 25.21 -7.60 -8.90
CA PRO A 631 26.23 -7.52 -7.85
C PRO A 631 26.23 -8.76 -6.94
N ARG A 632 27.42 -9.10 -6.41
CA ARG A 632 27.59 -10.11 -5.36
C ARG A 632 28.49 -9.57 -4.27
N ALA A 633 28.20 -9.86 -3.01
CA ALA A 633 28.94 -9.34 -1.85
C ALA A 633 30.46 -9.62 -1.92
N GLY A 634 30.87 -10.75 -2.52
CA GLY A 634 32.28 -11.08 -2.72
C GLY A 634 32.89 -10.54 -4.01
N GLY A 635 32.24 -9.58 -4.71
CA GLY A 635 32.66 -9.09 -6.01
C GLY A 635 32.52 -10.15 -7.14
N ILE A 636 32.66 -9.72 -8.37
CA ILE A 636 32.68 -10.62 -9.55
C ILE A 636 33.92 -10.36 -10.38
N ILE A 637 34.30 -11.32 -11.23
CA ILE A 637 35.40 -11.17 -12.18
C ILE A 637 35.01 -10.09 -13.21
N ALA A 638 35.81 -9.03 -13.31
CA ALA A 638 35.65 -7.99 -14.29
C ALA A 638 36.49 -8.29 -15.55
N ILE A 639 37.69 -8.83 -15.37
CA ILE A 639 38.62 -9.25 -16.43
C ILE A 639 39.47 -10.42 -15.91
N ASN A 640 39.74 -11.41 -16.74
CA ASN A 640 40.79 -12.40 -16.45
C ASN A 640 42.17 -11.80 -16.74
N LEU A 641 43.13 -12.04 -15.84
CA LEU A 641 44.49 -11.59 -15.93
C LEU A 641 45.42 -12.78 -16.11
N GLU A 642 46.51 -12.59 -16.88
CA GLU A 642 47.63 -13.53 -16.96
C GLU A 642 48.45 -13.49 -15.66
N ALA A 643 49.34 -14.48 -15.47
CA ALA A 643 50.30 -14.47 -14.38
C ALA A 643 51.13 -13.18 -14.43
N ASP A 644 51.29 -12.52 -13.27
CA ASP A 644 52.04 -11.24 -13.09
C ASP A 644 51.46 -10.04 -13.87
N ASP A 645 50.24 -10.15 -14.39
CA ASP A 645 49.52 -9.00 -14.97
C ASP A 645 48.58 -8.39 -13.94
N ARG A 646 48.23 -7.11 -14.09
CA ARG A 646 47.30 -6.40 -13.22
C ARG A 646 46.51 -5.40 -13.99
N LEU A 647 45.28 -5.16 -13.53
CA LEU A 647 44.41 -4.12 -14.04
C LEU A 647 44.99 -2.75 -13.66
N VAL A 648 45.12 -1.86 -14.64
CA VAL A 648 45.74 -0.51 -14.46
C VAL A 648 44.66 0.54 -14.39
N ASP A 649 43.73 0.56 -15.33
CA ASP A 649 42.71 1.60 -15.42
C ASP A 649 41.40 1.09 -16.03
N VAL A 650 40.30 1.74 -15.68
CA VAL A 650 38.95 1.45 -16.20
C VAL A 650 38.25 2.78 -16.54
N ARG A 651 37.69 2.86 -17.74
CA ARG A 651 36.90 4.00 -18.21
C ARG A 651 35.53 3.55 -18.72
N ILE A 652 34.54 4.44 -18.53
CA ILE A 652 33.22 4.29 -19.17
C ILE A 652 33.26 4.96 -20.55
N THR A 653 32.57 4.36 -21.53
CA THR A 653 32.61 4.85 -22.92
C THR A 653 31.32 4.53 -23.65
N ASP A 654 30.96 5.31 -24.67
CA ASP A 654 29.84 5.09 -25.59
C ASP A 654 30.20 4.14 -26.77
N GLY A 655 31.46 3.66 -26.83
CA GLY A 655 31.90 2.74 -27.87
C GLY A 655 32.46 3.42 -29.14
N LYS A 656 32.51 4.75 -29.23
CA LYS A 656 32.87 5.51 -30.43
C LYS A 656 34.08 6.42 -30.23
N GLN A 657 34.71 6.39 -29.09
CA GLN A 657 35.81 7.29 -28.74
C GLN A 657 37.17 6.83 -29.31
N GLU A 658 38.17 7.62 -29.12
CA GLU A 658 39.56 7.25 -29.37
C GLU A 658 40.26 6.93 -28.04
N ILE A 659 41.14 5.94 -28.09
CA ILE A 659 41.87 5.46 -26.91
C ILE A 659 43.32 5.87 -27.02
N ILE A 660 43.89 6.34 -25.92
CA ILE A 660 45.33 6.49 -25.75
C ILE A 660 45.84 5.55 -24.66
N LEU A 661 46.87 4.75 -24.95
CA LEU A 661 47.63 3.98 -23.96
C LEU A 661 49.02 4.60 -23.84
N SER A 662 49.54 4.66 -22.62
CA SER A 662 50.84 5.25 -22.33
C SER A 662 51.65 4.35 -21.42
N THR A 663 52.96 4.26 -21.69
CA THR A 663 53.89 3.36 -21.01
C THR A 663 54.82 4.09 -20.04
N LYS A 664 55.40 3.33 -19.12
CA LYS A 664 56.39 3.79 -18.12
C LYS A 664 57.65 4.34 -18.81
N HIS A 665 58.09 3.75 -19.94
CA HIS A 665 59.24 4.20 -20.69
C HIS A 665 58.90 5.33 -21.67
N GLY A 666 57.72 5.95 -21.54
CA GLY A 666 57.37 7.17 -22.27
C GLY A 666 56.89 6.96 -23.70
N MET A 667 56.40 5.77 -24.04
CA MET A 667 55.75 5.50 -25.32
C MET A 667 54.25 5.73 -25.20
N ALA A 668 53.55 6.04 -26.30
CA ALA A 668 52.10 6.10 -26.38
C ALA A 668 51.57 5.63 -27.72
N ILE A 669 50.41 5.02 -27.72
CA ILE A 669 49.66 4.63 -28.91
C ILE A 669 48.26 5.20 -28.87
N ARG A 670 47.76 5.75 -30.00
CA ARG A 670 46.40 6.28 -30.17
C ARG A 670 45.72 5.51 -31.29
N PHE A 671 44.53 5.02 -31.06
CA PHE A 671 43.69 4.26 -32.03
C PHE A 671 42.21 4.38 -31.72
N PRO A 672 41.33 4.16 -32.73
CA PRO A 672 39.87 4.16 -32.53
C PRO A 672 39.41 3.01 -31.65
N GLU A 673 38.51 3.29 -30.74
CA GLU A 673 37.86 2.29 -29.84
C GLU A 673 37.16 1.16 -30.61
N LEU A 674 36.65 1.43 -31.80
CA LEU A 674 36.02 0.43 -32.70
C LEU A 674 36.95 -0.77 -33.02
N GLN A 675 38.26 -0.64 -32.90
CA GLN A 675 39.22 -1.75 -33.04
C GLN A 675 39.21 -2.71 -31.84
N VAL A 676 38.57 -2.32 -30.71
CA VAL A 676 38.42 -3.18 -29.53
C VAL A 676 37.06 -3.82 -29.57
N ARG A 677 36.99 -5.14 -29.88
CA ARG A 677 35.71 -5.87 -29.89
C ARG A 677 35.11 -5.96 -28.50
N THR A 678 33.80 -5.91 -28.40
CA THR A 678 33.06 -6.17 -27.16
C THR A 678 33.14 -7.66 -26.83
N VAL A 679 33.49 -8.01 -25.57
CA VAL A 679 33.62 -9.40 -25.10
C VAL A 679 32.97 -9.56 -23.72
N GLY A 680 32.73 -10.80 -23.32
CA GLY A 680 32.14 -11.12 -22.02
C GLY A 680 33.06 -10.83 -20.83
N ARG A 681 32.51 -10.80 -19.62
CA ARG A 681 33.22 -10.45 -18.39
C ARG A 681 34.51 -11.23 -18.11
N ALA A 682 34.49 -12.55 -18.29
CA ALA A 682 35.57 -13.46 -17.96
C ALA A 682 36.58 -13.63 -19.12
N ALA A 683 36.73 -12.63 -20.01
CA ALA A 683 37.72 -12.65 -21.09
C ALA A 683 39.01 -11.92 -20.70
N TYR A 684 40.10 -12.28 -21.30
CA TYR A 684 41.42 -11.59 -21.13
C TYR A 684 41.50 -10.25 -21.91
N GLY A 685 40.70 -10.11 -22.95
CA GLY A 685 40.75 -8.92 -23.84
C GLY A 685 41.56 -9.16 -25.13
N VAL A 686 42.03 -8.10 -25.71
CA VAL A 686 42.83 -8.07 -26.95
C VAL A 686 44.10 -7.25 -26.70
N ASN A 687 45.20 -7.57 -27.43
CA ASN A 687 46.40 -6.77 -27.36
C ASN A 687 46.17 -5.33 -27.86
N GLY A 688 46.38 -4.35 -26.99
CA GLY A 688 46.24 -2.91 -27.26
C GLY A 688 47.53 -2.30 -27.74
N MET A 689 48.67 -2.65 -27.13
CA MET A 689 49.99 -2.13 -27.43
C MET A 689 51.04 -3.22 -27.22
N THR A 690 51.99 -3.35 -28.17
CA THR A 690 53.19 -4.20 -28.02
C THR A 690 54.23 -3.43 -27.22
N LEU A 691 54.55 -3.96 -26.05
CA LEU A 691 55.50 -3.36 -25.12
C LEU A 691 56.94 -3.76 -25.44
N GLY A 692 57.89 -2.87 -25.05
CA GLY A 692 59.30 -3.20 -25.03
C GLY A 692 59.69 -4.06 -23.82
N GLU A 693 60.94 -4.47 -23.73
CA GLU A 693 61.47 -5.21 -22.59
C GLU A 693 61.39 -4.33 -21.33
N ASP A 694 60.91 -4.89 -20.23
CA ASP A 694 60.69 -4.19 -18.93
C ASP A 694 59.73 -2.97 -18.95
N ASP A 695 58.98 -2.74 -20.02
CA ASP A 695 57.99 -1.67 -20.11
C ASP A 695 56.59 -2.15 -19.68
N GLN A 696 55.76 -1.24 -19.18
CA GLN A 696 54.40 -1.54 -18.75
C GLN A 696 53.49 -0.35 -19.05
N ILE A 697 52.18 -0.63 -19.27
CA ILE A 697 51.16 0.42 -19.33
C ILE A 697 51.01 1.04 -17.94
N ILE A 698 50.95 2.36 -17.89
CA ILE A 698 50.73 3.13 -16.67
C ILE A 698 49.46 3.95 -16.72
N ALA A 699 48.91 4.21 -17.90
CA ALA A 699 47.67 4.97 -18.05
C ALA A 699 46.93 4.61 -19.33
N MET A 700 45.61 4.67 -19.25
CA MET A 700 44.67 4.62 -20.36
C MET A 700 43.66 5.78 -20.22
N ASP A 701 43.41 6.47 -21.35
CA ASP A 701 42.31 7.45 -21.34
C ASP A 701 41.53 7.41 -22.65
N THR A 702 40.29 7.91 -22.60
CA THR A 702 39.41 8.12 -23.77
C THR A 702 39.50 9.59 -24.16
N LEU A 703 39.62 9.85 -25.46
CA LEU A 703 39.96 11.16 -25.97
C LEU A 703 38.79 11.78 -26.71
N GLU A 704 38.49 13.04 -26.40
CA GLU A 704 37.58 13.92 -27.14
C GLU A 704 38.40 14.89 -28.01
N GLN A 705 37.81 15.44 -29.06
CA GLN A 705 38.43 16.46 -29.90
C GLN A 705 38.74 17.69 -29.03
N ASP A 706 39.97 18.31 -29.22
CA ASP A 706 40.45 19.52 -28.54
C ASP A 706 41.09 19.35 -27.14
N ALA A 707 41.16 18.17 -26.56
CA ALA A 707 41.90 17.94 -25.32
C ALA A 707 43.42 17.94 -25.52
N THR A 708 44.19 18.24 -24.44
CA THR A 708 45.61 18.05 -24.36
C THR A 708 45.96 16.87 -23.43
N VAL A 709 47.08 16.22 -23.70
CA VAL A 709 47.61 15.13 -22.88
C VAL A 709 48.74 15.67 -22.01
N LEU A 710 48.50 15.66 -20.69
CA LEU A 710 49.54 15.98 -19.70
C LEU A 710 50.33 14.72 -19.35
N THR A 711 51.62 14.77 -19.44
CA THR A 711 52.52 13.70 -18.99
C THR A 711 53.41 14.22 -17.88
N VAL A 712 53.48 13.48 -16.78
CA VAL A 712 54.32 13.78 -15.60
C VAL A 712 55.28 12.61 -15.35
N THR A 713 56.52 12.94 -15.01
CA THR A 713 57.58 11.95 -14.78
C THR A 713 58.01 11.92 -13.32
N GLN A 714 58.67 10.86 -12.91
CA GLN A 714 59.07 10.56 -11.54
C GLN A 714 59.89 11.67 -10.89
N ASN A 715 60.80 12.32 -11.67
CA ASN A 715 61.67 13.37 -11.15
C ASN A 715 61.07 14.79 -11.28
N GLY A 716 59.71 14.88 -11.36
CA GLY A 716 58.99 16.15 -11.29
C GLY A 716 58.98 16.97 -12.58
N TYR A 717 59.33 16.39 -13.72
CA TYR A 717 59.19 17.01 -15.03
C TYR A 717 57.85 16.66 -15.66
N GLY A 718 57.30 17.56 -16.45
CA GLY A 718 56.04 17.29 -17.16
C GLY A 718 55.82 18.25 -18.32
N LYS A 719 54.81 17.96 -19.11
CA LYS A 719 54.43 18.75 -20.28
C LYS A 719 53.03 18.45 -20.73
N ARG A 720 52.41 19.37 -21.42
CA ARG A 720 51.17 19.14 -22.19
C ARG A 720 51.53 18.94 -23.67
N THR A 721 50.79 18.08 -24.33
CA THR A 721 50.95 17.85 -25.76
C THR A 721 49.57 17.80 -26.41
N ARG A 722 49.38 18.54 -27.51
CA ARG A 722 48.11 18.52 -28.27
C ARG A 722 47.85 17.14 -28.82
N LEU A 723 46.59 16.72 -28.79
CA LEU A 723 46.14 15.41 -29.29
C LEU A 723 46.54 15.17 -30.77
N GLY A 724 46.48 16.19 -31.59
CA GLY A 724 46.89 16.10 -33.00
C GLY A 724 48.38 15.71 -33.20
N ALA A 725 49.25 15.84 -32.18
CA ALA A 725 50.62 15.36 -32.24
C ALA A 725 50.74 13.83 -32.16
N TYR A 726 49.69 13.10 -31.71
CA TYR A 726 49.64 11.63 -31.67
C TYR A 726 48.89 11.14 -32.90
N ARG A 727 49.63 10.62 -33.88
CA ARG A 727 49.04 10.07 -35.10
C ARG A 727 48.12 8.88 -34.76
N LEU A 728 47.00 8.76 -35.44
CA LEU A 728 46.10 7.62 -35.34
C LEU A 728 46.81 6.37 -35.89
N GLN A 729 46.81 5.27 -35.16
CA GLN A 729 47.49 4.02 -35.48
C GLN A 729 46.51 2.84 -35.45
N ARG A 730 46.98 1.65 -35.80
CA ARG A 730 46.27 0.40 -35.49
C ARG A 730 46.69 -0.08 -34.11
N ARG A 731 45.74 -0.68 -33.35
CA ARG A 731 46.03 -1.32 -32.06
C ARG A 731 47.17 -2.37 -32.22
N ALA A 732 47.77 -2.78 -31.14
CA ALA A 732 48.89 -3.72 -31.07
C ALA A 732 50.19 -3.22 -31.72
N GLY A 733 50.29 -1.95 -32.06
CA GLY A 733 51.57 -1.32 -32.49
C GLY A 733 52.49 -1.03 -31.31
N LYS A 734 53.81 -0.72 -31.63
CA LYS A 734 54.79 -0.30 -30.61
C LYS A 734 54.54 1.13 -30.11
N GLY A 735 53.65 1.91 -30.74
CA GLY A 735 53.38 3.32 -30.40
C GLY A 735 54.46 4.27 -30.91
N ILE A 736 54.44 5.49 -30.33
CA ILE A 736 55.37 6.58 -30.64
C ILE A 736 55.84 7.20 -29.33
N ILE A 737 57.00 7.89 -29.36
CA ILE A 737 57.52 8.57 -28.18
C ILE A 737 56.53 9.65 -27.73
N ASN A 738 56.03 9.53 -26.52
CA ASN A 738 55.24 10.54 -25.82
C ASN A 738 56.12 11.53 -25.06
N VAL A 739 57.00 11.05 -24.22
CA VAL A 739 58.01 11.85 -23.50
C VAL A 739 59.41 11.23 -23.59
N LYS A 740 60.44 12.02 -23.70
CA LYS A 740 61.77 11.51 -23.69
C LYS A 740 62.24 11.23 -22.26
N VAL A 741 62.23 9.94 -21.88
CA VAL A 741 62.72 9.44 -20.62
C VAL A 741 64.24 9.42 -20.58
N THR A 742 64.81 9.99 -19.55
CA THR A 742 66.29 10.12 -19.34
C THR A 742 66.58 10.01 -17.84
N ALA A 743 67.83 9.82 -17.42
CA ALA A 743 68.19 9.83 -16.01
C ALA A 743 67.80 11.13 -15.30
N LYS A 744 67.66 12.26 -16.01
CA LYS A 744 67.21 13.54 -15.48
C LYS A 744 65.68 13.55 -15.18
N THR A 745 64.87 13.01 -16.07
CA THR A 745 63.45 13.07 -15.98
C THR A 745 62.87 11.91 -15.15
N GLY A 746 63.56 10.80 -15.14
CA GLY A 746 62.95 9.53 -14.62
C GLY A 746 61.87 8.97 -15.57
N PRO A 747 61.31 7.82 -15.26
CA PRO A 747 60.20 7.21 -15.99
C PRO A 747 58.90 8.07 -15.88
N ALA A 748 57.98 7.88 -16.81
CA ALA A 748 56.68 8.48 -16.74
C ALA A 748 55.86 7.80 -15.61
N VAL A 749 55.14 8.60 -14.84
CA VAL A 749 54.31 8.13 -13.71
C VAL A 749 52.81 8.41 -13.89
N SER A 750 52.48 9.49 -14.62
CA SER A 750 51.06 9.79 -14.93
C SER A 750 50.91 10.38 -16.33
N VAL A 751 49.88 9.94 -17.04
CA VAL A 751 49.46 10.52 -18.33
C VAL A 751 47.93 10.67 -18.27
N ILE A 752 47.45 11.93 -18.31
CA ILE A 752 46.03 12.27 -18.11
C ILE A 752 45.55 13.26 -19.17
N LYS A 753 44.29 13.13 -19.56
CA LYS A 753 43.62 14.12 -20.40
C LYS A 753 43.29 15.36 -19.56
N VAL A 754 43.63 16.56 -20.11
CA VAL A 754 43.35 17.83 -19.40
C VAL A 754 42.93 18.92 -20.39
N ASN A 755 42.09 19.84 -19.89
CA ASN A 755 41.66 21.07 -20.55
C ASN A 755 42.38 22.28 -19.90
N ASP A 756 42.36 23.44 -20.55
CA ASP A 756 43.05 24.65 -20.05
C ASP A 756 42.51 25.14 -18.69
N ASP A 757 41.22 24.95 -18.43
CA ASP A 757 40.54 25.39 -17.19
C ASP A 757 40.67 24.38 -16.04
N ASP A 758 41.28 23.21 -16.28
CA ASP A 758 41.47 22.22 -15.23
C ASP A 758 42.56 22.63 -14.23
N GLY A 759 42.38 22.19 -12.98
CA GLY A 759 43.45 22.14 -11.98
C GLY A 759 44.04 20.73 -11.89
N ILE A 760 45.30 20.63 -11.51
CA ILE A 760 45.99 19.38 -11.20
C ILE A 760 46.63 19.40 -9.83
N PHE A 761 46.67 18.25 -9.17
CA PHE A 761 47.56 17.98 -8.05
C PHE A 761 48.70 17.06 -8.52
N ILE A 762 49.93 17.40 -8.17
CA ILE A 762 51.10 16.52 -8.28
C ILE A 762 51.46 16.08 -6.87
N ILE A 763 51.62 14.77 -6.68
CA ILE A 763 51.76 14.10 -5.39
C ILE A 763 53.08 13.34 -5.34
N THR A 764 53.83 13.48 -4.26
CA THR A 764 55.11 12.80 -4.05
C THR A 764 54.94 11.60 -3.09
N ASP A 765 55.98 10.75 -3.06
CA ASP A 765 56.07 9.59 -2.13
C ASP A 765 56.18 9.98 -0.66
N THR A 766 56.60 11.21 -0.38
CA THR A 766 56.58 11.80 0.98
C THR A 766 55.24 12.40 1.37
N GLY A 767 54.22 12.35 0.50
CA GLY A 767 52.86 12.91 0.72
C GLY A 767 52.77 14.43 0.46
N ARG A 768 53.83 15.06 -0.04
CA ARG A 768 53.79 16.47 -0.42
C ARG A 768 52.99 16.67 -1.70
N MET A 769 52.13 17.70 -1.74
CA MET A 769 51.25 18.03 -2.87
C MET A 769 51.50 19.45 -3.34
N ILE A 770 51.50 19.62 -4.66
CA ILE A 770 51.46 20.96 -5.30
C ILE A 770 50.24 21.04 -6.21
N ARG A 771 49.50 22.16 -6.14
CA ARG A 771 48.40 22.46 -7.06
C ARG A 771 48.89 23.39 -8.15
N LEU A 772 48.65 23.02 -9.43
CA LEU A 772 48.94 23.83 -10.60
C LEU A 772 47.71 24.02 -11.43
N HIS A 773 47.58 25.18 -12.10
CA HIS A 773 46.58 25.34 -13.15
C HIS A 773 47.14 24.77 -14.46
N VAL A 774 46.34 24.01 -15.17
CA VAL A 774 46.77 23.37 -16.43
C VAL A 774 47.25 24.40 -17.45
N LYS A 775 46.62 25.58 -17.52
CA LYS A 775 47.00 26.67 -18.40
C LYS A 775 48.44 27.17 -18.17
N ASP A 776 49.00 27.00 -16.97
CA ASP A 776 50.35 27.42 -16.62
C ASP A 776 51.43 26.43 -17.11
N ILE A 777 51.02 25.25 -17.60
CA ILE A 777 51.90 24.21 -18.11
C ILE A 777 52.03 24.38 -19.64
N SER A 778 53.23 24.54 -20.13
CA SER A 778 53.49 24.77 -21.55
C SER A 778 53.05 23.60 -22.44
N VAL A 779 52.40 23.92 -23.55
CA VAL A 779 52.07 22.95 -24.60
C VAL A 779 53.28 22.79 -25.54
N ILE A 780 53.93 21.63 -25.51
CA ILE A 780 55.17 21.36 -26.28
C ILE A 780 55.08 20.00 -27.00
N GLY A 781 55.97 19.79 -27.97
CA GLY A 781 56.00 18.60 -28.80
C GLY A 781 56.22 17.28 -28.02
N ARG A 782 55.83 16.15 -28.60
CA ARG A 782 55.92 14.81 -28.01
C ARG A 782 57.32 14.43 -27.55
N ASN A 783 58.28 14.49 -28.45
CA ASN A 783 59.67 14.01 -28.25
C ASN A 783 60.48 15.03 -27.49
N THR A 784 60.10 15.46 -26.31
CA THR A 784 60.76 16.40 -25.42
C THR A 784 60.77 15.86 -23.96
N GLN A 785 61.69 16.43 -23.15
CA GLN A 785 61.84 16.06 -21.72
C GLN A 785 60.83 16.74 -20.82
N GLY A 786 60.05 17.72 -21.31
CA GLY A 786 59.15 18.55 -20.53
C GLY A 786 59.85 19.65 -19.75
N ILE A 787 59.08 20.37 -18.92
CA ILE A 787 59.56 21.42 -18.00
C ILE A 787 59.50 20.91 -16.57
N ARG A 788 60.16 21.51 -15.63
CA ARG A 788 60.07 21.18 -14.22
C ARG A 788 58.75 21.71 -13.69
N LEU A 789 57.88 20.81 -13.21
CA LEU A 789 56.58 21.15 -12.62
C LEU A 789 56.66 21.27 -11.09
N ILE A 790 57.51 20.47 -10.44
CA ILE A 790 57.75 20.48 -9.01
C ILE A 790 59.23 20.35 -8.71
N GLN A 791 59.73 21.04 -7.70
CA GLN A 791 61.06 20.88 -7.18
C GLN A 791 61.04 19.85 -6.06
N LEU A 792 61.69 18.71 -6.30
CA LEU A 792 61.80 17.60 -5.37
C LEU A 792 62.99 17.74 -4.44
N GLU A 793 62.90 17.19 -3.23
CA GLU A 793 64.02 17.03 -2.30
C GLU A 793 64.90 15.82 -2.65
N GLN A 794 66.00 15.65 -1.99
CA GLN A 794 66.94 14.55 -2.29
C GLN A 794 66.27 13.21 -1.88
N GLY A 795 66.06 12.33 -2.83
CA GLY A 795 65.38 11.03 -2.59
C GLY A 795 63.84 11.04 -2.76
N GLU A 796 63.26 12.23 -2.95
CA GLU A 796 61.80 12.36 -3.17
C GLU A 796 61.47 12.11 -4.64
N SER A 797 60.31 11.46 -4.89
CA SER A 797 59.83 11.17 -6.21
C SER A 797 58.32 11.42 -6.38
N VAL A 798 57.89 11.81 -7.59
CA VAL A 798 56.49 11.96 -7.92
C VAL A 798 55.86 10.56 -8.06
N THR A 799 54.77 10.32 -7.38
CA THR A 799 54.03 9.06 -7.45
C THR A 799 52.82 9.15 -8.39
N LYS A 800 52.11 10.29 -8.41
CA LYS A 800 50.87 10.46 -9.19
C LYS A 800 50.56 11.92 -9.50
N ALA A 801 49.90 12.17 -10.62
CA ALA A 801 49.22 13.43 -10.90
C ALA A 801 47.71 13.16 -11.08
N VAL A 802 46.88 14.04 -10.51
CA VAL A 802 45.41 13.90 -10.53
C VAL A 802 44.78 15.19 -11.04
N ARG A 803 43.80 15.07 -11.94
CA ARG A 803 43.00 16.19 -12.46
C ARG A 803 41.87 16.55 -11.50
N ILE A 804 41.65 17.86 -11.33
CA ILE A 804 40.47 18.41 -10.67
C ILE A 804 39.71 19.17 -11.76
N ALA A 805 38.48 18.76 -12.07
CA ALA A 805 37.59 19.55 -12.91
C ALA A 805 37.08 20.74 -12.06
N GLU A 806 37.40 21.96 -12.47
CA GLU A 806 36.72 23.15 -11.92
C GLU A 806 35.34 23.23 -12.60
N SER A 807 34.24 23.18 -11.84
CA SER A 807 32.88 23.34 -12.39
C SER A 807 32.77 24.76 -12.99
N ASP A 808 32.36 24.84 -14.25
CA ASP A 808 31.95 26.07 -14.92
C ASP A 808 30.73 26.68 -14.22
N ASP A 809 30.95 27.59 -13.31
CA ASP A 809 29.94 28.51 -12.80
C ASP A 809 30.33 29.95 -13.26
N ASN A 810 30.28 30.16 -14.57
CA ASN A 810 30.32 31.46 -15.22
C ASN A 810 28.98 31.75 -15.90
N GLY A 811 28.02 32.35 -15.17
CA GLY A 811 26.75 32.72 -15.77
C GLY A 811 25.80 33.46 -14.82
N GLY A 812 26.26 34.57 -14.27
CA GLY A 812 25.35 35.46 -13.54
C GLY A 812 25.82 36.91 -13.71
N THR A 813 25.46 37.55 -14.78
CA THR A 813 25.51 39.01 -14.93
C THR A 813 24.57 39.63 -13.90
N GLU A 814 25.11 40.11 -12.78
CA GLU A 814 24.41 41.06 -11.92
C GLU A 814 24.49 42.46 -12.55
N ASN A 815 23.34 42.94 -13.01
CA ASN A 815 23.10 44.36 -13.19
C ASN A 815 23.11 45.02 -11.81
N ASN A 816 24.14 45.87 -11.58
CA ASN A 816 24.10 46.86 -10.55
C ASN A 816 23.09 47.95 -10.97
N GLU A 817 22.00 48.07 -10.25
CA GLU A 817 21.28 49.33 -10.10
C GLU A 817 21.51 49.83 -8.66
N ASP A 818 22.49 50.72 -8.53
CA ASP A 818 22.52 51.72 -7.47
C ASP A 818 21.36 52.67 -7.64
N GLY A 819 20.51 52.82 -6.62
CA GLY A 819 19.42 53.77 -6.62
C GLY A 819 19.00 54.15 -5.22
N GLN A 820 19.57 55.21 -4.71
CA GLN A 820 19.17 56.02 -3.58
C GLN A 820 17.64 56.13 -3.40
N ALA A 821 17.10 55.91 -2.21
CA ALA A 821 16.36 56.81 -1.32
C ALA A 821 15.86 56.06 -0.10
#